data_c462095ec456287e955e7bb89eb4957a
#
_entry.id   c462095ec456287e955e7bb89eb4957a
#
_cell.length_a   1.000
_cell.length_b   1.000
_cell.length_c   1.000
_cell.angle_alpha   90.00
_cell.angle_beta   90.00
_cell.angle_gamma   90.00
#
_symmetry.space_group_name_H-M   'P 1'
#
loop_
_entity.id
_entity.type
_entity.pdbx_description
1 polymer ?
#
loop_
_entity_poly.entity_id
_entity_poly.type
_entity_poly.pdbx_seq_one_letter_code
_entity_poly.pdbx_strand_id
1 'polypeptide(L)'
;MRRGSRRRVGVAGVVLVLLVTLFGLLLGRLGQLQLVDGPELARAAVTVNTRTVTEHALRGRILDRSGTPFVANSFDTVLTVQRSVLVGSDDGGRDLVTRLAQAVGQPFERLWGKTMLCGTAGAPPSPACFNGSPYVPIPVATGVDARRALTLLEQPEKYPGVGVTTEPARAYPRPDGALAAHLLGWVARAGADDVTGSGGRIDAEDVVGRSGLEAQYDGVLRGTNGRTVVAIDPRGIVTDTVSSVAPVAGRDVVTHLDAGLQARTEAALVRAVASARAQKLRADTAAAVVVDVTNGAVVAAASYPSYDPAVFSGGISTTELARLTDARTGSPLRSRLTAETFPPASTFKVISVPAAVSSGARLDGTYDCSPNVSVGGRLFNNFESRGYGPIDLHRALVVSCDTVFYRLAYAAWLEQGGLAAPVGAADPFVSMAKAFGLGRRTGVDVPGEAAGRVPDRAWKEQYWLATKGETCRRASTGYPEVARTDRARADYLKRLAGENCSAGYQYRAGDAVNFSIGQGDTAVTILQMAGVYAAIANGGTLWQPQVAAGYRTAAGATTVIAPKRVATVPLRRDVLAYVRSALGDVTRPGGSAGTAFTGFPQDRYPLAGKTGTGEVFGKQATAWFAGYGPTTKPKYAVVVVVGQGGSGSKVAAPAVRQIFDAILALGL
;
A
#
# COMPACT_ATOMS: atom_id res chain seq x y z
N MET A 1 -41.95 -7.43 100.27
CA MET A 1 -41.41 -8.02 98.98
C MET A 1 -42.26 -7.61 97.77
N ARG A 2 -42.35 -6.32 97.34
CA ARG A 2 -43.10 -5.92 96.12
C ARG A 2 -42.41 -4.86 95.26
N ARG A 3 -41.12 -4.66 95.39
CA ARG A 3 -40.37 -3.69 94.52
C ARG A 3 -39.50 -4.35 93.38
N GLY A 4 -39.31 -5.66 93.34
CA GLY A 4 -38.45 -6.36 92.37
C GLY A 4 -39.17 -6.73 91.06
N SER A 5 -40.52 -6.89 91.04
CA SER A 5 -41.23 -7.36 89.83
C SER A 5 -41.49 -6.25 88.81
N ARG A 6 -41.71 -5.00 89.22
CA ARG A 6 -41.90 -3.90 88.23
C ARG A 6 -40.67 -3.51 87.47
N ARG A 7 -39.47 -3.69 88.05
CA ARG A 7 -38.22 -3.43 87.31
C ARG A 7 -37.92 -4.51 86.25
N ARG A 8 -38.24 -5.77 86.48
CA ARG A 8 -38.06 -6.85 85.50
C ARG A 8 -39.03 -6.76 84.33
N VAL A 9 -40.25 -6.34 84.52
CA VAL A 9 -41.25 -6.10 83.46
C VAL A 9 -40.87 -4.91 82.61
N GLY A 10 -40.32 -3.83 83.23
CA GLY A 10 -39.82 -2.69 82.48
C GLY A 10 -38.61 -3.04 81.59
N VAL A 11 -37.67 -3.80 82.09
CA VAL A 11 -36.48 -4.27 81.29
C VAL A 11 -36.91 -5.20 80.18
N ALA A 12 -37.82 -6.14 80.42
CA ALA A 12 -38.36 -7.03 79.40
C ALA A 12 -39.13 -6.24 78.32
N GLY A 13 -39.86 -5.19 78.66
CA GLY A 13 -40.52 -4.29 77.71
C GLY A 13 -39.55 -3.50 76.85
N VAL A 14 -38.48 -2.96 77.46
CA VAL A 14 -37.40 -2.29 76.68
C VAL A 14 -36.67 -3.24 75.74
N VAL A 15 -36.37 -4.45 76.20
CA VAL A 15 -35.75 -5.48 75.36
C VAL A 15 -36.68 -5.90 74.22
N LEU A 16 -37.97 -6.03 74.46
CA LEU A 16 -38.95 -6.36 73.43
C LEU A 16 -39.05 -5.25 72.36
N VAL A 17 -39.13 -3.96 72.85
CA VAL A 17 -39.13 -2.81 71.91
C VAL A 17 -37.85 -2.76 71.07
N LEU A 18 -36.70 -2.98 71.71
CA LEU A 18 -35.42 -3.05 70.97
C LEU A 18 -35.38 -4.19 69.90
N LEU A 19 -35.88 -5.37 70.29
CA LEU A 19 -35.98 -6.50 69.37
C LEU A 19 -36.93 -6.22 68.18
N VAL A 20 -38.11 -5.65 68.46
CA VAL A 20 -39.11 -5.28 67.44
C VAL A 20 -38.55 -4.20 66.51
N THR A 21 -37.82 -3.21 67.04
CA THR A 21 -37.16 -2.16 66.24
C THR A 21 -36.05 -2.74 65.39
N LEU A 22 -35.21 -3.63 65.94
CA LEU A 22 -34.17 -4.31 65.22
C LEU A 22 -34.73 -5.19 64.10
N PHE A 23 -35.78 -5.96 64.38
CA PHE A 23 -36.48 -6.77 63.37
C PHE A 23 -37.14 -5.90 62.29
N GLY A 24 -37.75 -4.77 62.69
CA GLY A 24 -38.33 -3.79 61.78
C GLY A 24 -37.26 -3.19 60.80
N LEU A 25 -36.08 -2.84 61.35
CA LEU A 25 -34.95 -2.37 60.57
C LEU A 25 -34.39 -3.45 59.61
N LEU A 26 -34.29 -4.71 60.10
CA LEU A 26 -33.86 -5.82 59.29
C LEU A 26 -34.83 -6.14 58.12
N LEU A 27 -36.17 -6.14 58.46
CA LEU A 27 -37.20 -6.33 57.44
C LEU A 27 -37.26 -5.16 56.47
N GLY A 28 -37.08 -3.93 56.91
CA GLY A 28 -36.95 -2.75 56.04
C GLY A 28 -35.77 -2.83 55.13
N ARG A 29 -34.60 -3.24 55.65
CA ARG A 29 -33.40 -3.45 54.84
C ARG A 29 -33.56 -4.62 53.88
N LEU A 30 -34.17 -5.70 54.30
CA LEU A 30 -34.45 -6.84 53.41
C LEU A 30 -35.43 -6.43 52.30
N GLY A 31 -36.47 -5.68 52.62
CA GLY A 31 -37.39 -5.12 51.64
C GLY A 31 -36.70 -4.19 50.63
N GLN A 32 -35.82 -3.32 51.12
CA GLN A 32 -35.00 -2.48 50.24
C GLN A 32 -34.14 -3.33 49.31
N LEU A 33 -33.40 -4.28 49.84
CA LEU A 33 -32.52 -5.14 49.04
C LEU A 33 -33.26 -6.03 48.04
N GLN A 34 -34.47 -6.50 48.35
CA GLN A 34 -35.21 -7.41 47.45
C GLN A 34 -36.16 -6.67 46.50
N LEU A 35 -36.83 -5.59 46.94
CA LEU A 35 -37.85 -4.93 46.14
C LEU A 35 -37.34 -3.68 45.40
N VAL A 36 -36.40 -2.93 45.99
CA VAL A 36 -35.89 -1.70 45.41
C VAL A 36 -34.58 -1.97 44.69
N ASP A 37 -33.60 -2.54 45.38
CA ASP A 37 -32.26 -2.79 44.85
C ASP A 37 -32.14 -4.14 44.13
N GLY A 38 -33.16 -5.02 44.30
CA GLY A 38 -33.18 -6.39 43.79
C GLY A 38 -32.89 -6.52 42.28
N PRO A 39 -33.56 -5.75 41.42
CA PRO A 39 -33.29 -5.80 39.98
C PRO A 39 -31.87 -5.36 39.59
N GLU A 40 -31.30 -4.42 40.33
CA GLU A 40 -29.94 -3.92 40.11
C GLU A 40 -28.88 -4.91 40.61
N LEU A 41 -29.12 -5.45 41.83
CA LEU A 41 -28.29 -6.50 42.42
C LEU A 41 -28.33 -7.80 41.60
N ALA A 42 -29.50 -8.17 41.05
CA ALA A 42 -29.64 -9.31 40.17
C ALA A 42 -28.84 -9.12 38.85
N ARG A 43 -28.90 -7.92 38.25
CA ARG A 43 -28.07 -7.57 37.07
C ARG A 43 -26.59 -7.61 37.43
N ALA A 44 -26.20 -7.03 38.57
CA ALA A 44 -24.82 -7.04 39.04
C ALA A 44 -24.33 -8.48 39.29
N ALA A 45 -25.14 -9.35 39.88
CA ALA A 45 -24.82 -10.76 40.10
C ALA A 45 -24.65 -11.54 38.81
N VAL A 46 -25.50 -11.29 37.80
CA VAL A 46 -25.34 -11.87 36.46
C VAL A 46 -24.05 -11.38 35.83
N THR A 47 -23.73 -10.08 35.93
CA THR A 47 -22.51 -9.51 35.35
C THR A 47 -21.23 -10.06 36.00
N VAL A 48 -21.26 -10.37 37.30
CA VAL A 48 -20.13 -10.93 38.05
C VAL A 48 -19.87 -12.40 37.63
N ASN A 49 -20.93 -13.16 37.34
CA ASN A 49 -20.86 -14.57 37.01
C ASN A 49 -20.91 -14.89 35.53
N THR A 50 -20.89 -13.86 34.67
CA THR A 50 -20.87 -14.07 33.20
C THR A 50 -19.63 -13.48 32.56
N ARG A 51 -19.21 -14.07 31.46
CA ARG A 51 -18.13 -13.56 30.61
C ARG A 51 -18.54 -13.62 29.15
N THR A 52 -18.09 -12.64 28.38
CA THR A 52 -18.29 -12.61 26.92
C THR A 52 -17.07 -13.22 26.25
N VAL A 53 -17.32 -14.18 25.39
CA VAL A 53 -16.34 -14.81 24.49
C VAL A 53 -16.63 -14.30 23.08
N THR A 54 -15.63 -13.74 22.42
CA THR A 54 -15.73 -13.29 21.04
C THR A 54 -15.50 -14.48 20.11
N GLU A 55 -16.42 -14.67 19.14
CA GLU A 55 -16.26 -15.61 18.02
C GLU A 55 -15.86 -14.86 16.77
N HIS A 56 -14.65 -15.08 16.29
CA HIS A 56 -14.13 -14.33 15.15
C HIS A 56 -14.86 -14.68 13.86
N ALA A 57 -15.26 -13.64 13.13
CA ALA A 57 -15.85 -13.78 11.81
C ALA A 57 -14.84 -14.28 10.78
N LEU A 58 -15.28 -15.13 9.87
CA LEU A 58 -14.45 -15.52 8.73
C LEU A 58 -14.23 -14.32 7.81
N ARG A 59 -12.96 -13.97 7.57
CA ARG A 59 -12.59 -12.85 6.71
C ARG A 59 -12.91 -13.14 5.25
N GLY A 60 -13.48 -12.19 4.52
CA GLY A 60 -13.75 -12.28 3.07
C GLY A 60 -12.46 -12.50 2.27
N ARG A 61 -12.57 -13.10 1.11
CA ARG A 61 -11.46 -13.38 0.17
C ARG A 61 -11.18 -12.16 -0.71
N ILE A 62 -9.99 -12.13 -1.33
CA ILE A 62 -9.69 -11.20 -2.43
C ILE A 62 -9.54 -12.05 -3.69
N LEU A 63 -10.36 -11.77 -4.68
CA LEU A 63 -10.54 -12.57 -5.87
C LEU A 63 -10.04 -11.81 -7.11
N ASP A 64 -9.54 -12.51 -8.09
CA ASP A 64 -9.31 -11.97 -9.41
C ASP A 64 -10.65 -11.68 -10.12
N ARG A 65 -10.59 -11.14 -11.34
CA ARG A 65 -11.79 -10.83 -12.16
C ARG A 65 -12.62 -12.04 -12.52
N SER A 66 -12.05 -13.25 -12.51
CA SER A 66 -12.74 -14.52 -12.79
C SER A 66 -13.36 -15.16 -11.54
N GLY A 67 -13.00 -14.68 -10.34
CA GLY A 67 -13.41 -15.24 -9.07
C GLY A 67 -12.39 -16.20 -8.46
N THR A 68 -11.21 -16.34 -9.06
CA THR A 68 -10.11 -17.14 -8.51
C THR A 68 -9.44 -16.40 -7.36
N PRO A 69 -9.16 -17.03 -6.20
CA PRO A 69 -8.64 -16.33 -5.05
C PRO A 69 -7.15 -15.99 -5.17
N PHE A 70 -6.82 -14.72 -5.03
CA PHE A 70 -5.47 -14.24 -4.69
C PHE A 70 -5.21 -14.36 -3.19
N VAL A 71 -6.24 -14.09 -2.40
CA VAL A 71 -6.20 -14.23 -0.93
C VAL A 71 -7.42 -15.02 -0.50
N ALA A 72 -7.17 -16.07 0.27
CA ALA A 72 -8.17 -16.99 0.78
C ALA A 72 -7.99 -17.18 2.30
N ASN A 73 -8.82 -18.03 2.87
CA ASN A 73 -8.62 -18.54 4.22
C ASN A 73 -8.18 -20.00 4.13
N SER A 74 -7.17 -20.37 4.89
CA SER A 74 -6.84 -21.73 5.28
C SER A 74 -7.25 -21.93 6.73
N PHE A 75 -7.21 -23.16 7.18
CA PHE A 75 -7.48 -23.48 8.57
C PHE A 75 -6.25 -24.15 9.15
N ASP A 76 -5.64 -23.51 10.14
CA ASP A 76 -4.49 -24.04 10.83
C ASP A 76 -4.96 -24.89 12.02
N THR A 77 -4.33 -26.05 12.19
CA THR A 77 -4.50 -26.87 13.39
C THR A 77 -3.73 -26.21 14.54
N VAL A 78 -4.46 -25.88 15.59
CA VAL A 78 -3.93 -25.18 16.77
C VAL A 78 -4.08 -26.09 17.98
N LEU A 79 -2.97 -26.32 18.68
CA LEU A 79 -3.00 -26.95 19.98
C LEU A 79 -3.34 -25.92 21.05
N THR A 80 -4.31 -26.27 21.87
CA THR A 80 -4.76 -25.46 23.01
C THR A 80 -4.50 -26.16 24.33
N VAL A 81 -4.32 -25.41 25.40
CA VAL A 81 -4.20 -25.92 26.76
C VAL A 81 -5.20 -25.21 27.65
N GLN A 82 -5.94 -25.98 28.45
CA GLN A 82 -6.86 -25.42 29.46
C GLN A 82 -6.07 -24.72 30.56
N ARG A 83 -6.38 -23.46 30.81
CA ARG A 83 -5.72 -22.65 31.85
C ARG A 83 -5.85 -23.29 33.24
N SER A 84 -6.98 -23.92 33.54
CA SER A 84 -7.22 -24.59 34.83
C SER A 84 -6.19 -25.69 35.10
N VAL A 85 -5.70 -26.39 34.07
CA VAL A 85 -4.67 -27.42 34.21
C VAL A 85 -3.32 -26.77 34.50
N LEU A 86 -2.97 -25.65 33.84
CA LEU A 86 -1.73 -24.95 34.12
C LEU A 86 -1.68 -24.40 35.57
N VAL A 87 -2.77 -23.74 36.00
CA VAL A 87 -2.85 -23.16 37.34
C VAL A 87 -2.98 -24.22 38.46
N GLY A 88 -3.58 -25.37 38.14
CA GLY A 88 -3.73 -26.48 39.07
C GLY A 88 -2.49 -27.36 39.20
N SER A 89 -1.47 -27.18 38.39
CA SER A 89 -0.19 -27.93 38.47
C SER A 89 0.78 -27.26 39.44
N ASP A 90 1.52 -28.06 40.23
CA ASP A 90 2.50 -27.54 41.21
C ASP A 90 3.61 -26.70 40.57
N ASP A 91 3.95 -27.00 39.32
CA ASP A 91 4.98 -26.29 38.52
C ASP A 91 4.41 -25.23 37.58
N GLY A 92 3.12 -24.88 37.69
CA GLY A 92 2.43 -23.98 36.80
C GLY A 92 2.23 -24.50 35.37
N GLY A 93 2.37 -25.82 35.16
CA GLY A 93 2.25 -26.49 33.87
C GLY A 93 3.53 -26.54 33.04
N ARG A 94 4.67 -26.23 33.65
CA ARG A 94 5.96 -26.15 32.96
C ARG A 94 6.39 -27.52 32.37
N ASP A 95 6.19 -28.59 33.07
CA ASP A 95 6.47 -29.96 32.59
C ASP A 95 5.57 -30.35 31.41
N LEU A 96 4.28 -30.05 31.48
CA LEU A 96 3.33 -30.26 30.38
C LEU A 96 3.78 -29.49 29.11
N VAL A 97 4.11 -28.20 29.24
CA VAL A 97 4.55 -27.37 28.12
C VAL A 97 5.89 -27.86 27.55
N THR A 98 6.78 -28.39 28.39
CA THR A 98 8.04 -28.98 27.93
C THR A 98 7.79 -30.24 27.07
N ARG A 99 6.92 -31.11 27.50
CA ARG A 99 6.51 -32.29 26.69
C ARG A 99 5.84 -31.90 25.39
N LEU A 100 4.95 -30.88 25.42
CA LEU A 100 4.31 -30.35 24.21
C LEU A 100 5.33 -29.78 23.23
N ALA A 101 6.27 -28.97 23.70
CA ALA A 101 7.32 -28.39 22.89
C ALA A 101 8.14 -29.45 22.15
N GLN A 102 8.51 -30.54 22.87
CA GLN A 102 9.21 -31.68 22.26
C GLN A 102 8.34 -32.41 21.24
N ALA A 103 7.06 -32.66 21.56
CA ALA A 103 6.16 -33.40 20.68
C ALA A 103 5.86 -32.66 19.37
N VAL A 104 5.75 -31.32 19.41
CA VAL A 104 5.50 -30.48 18.20
C VAL A 104 6.77 -30.00 17.51
N GLY A 105 7.95 -30.21 18.12
CA GLY A 105 9.23 -29.77 17.56
C GLY A 105 9.41 -28.24 17.56
N GLN A 106 8.84 -27.54 18.55
CA GLN A 106 8.96 -26.09 18.69
C GLN A 106 9.75 -25.72 19.97
N PRO A 107 10.42 -24.58 20.03
CA PRO A 107 11.15 -24.14 21.21
C PRO A 107 10.24 -23.97 22.44
N PHE A 108 10.67 -24.48 23.59
CA PHE A 108 9.93 -24.38 24.86
C PHE A 108 9.53 -22.93 25.17
N GLU A 109 10.46 -21.99 25.09
CA GLU A 109 10.24 -20.58 25.43
C GLU A 109 9.09 -19.93 24.59
N ARG A 110 8.92 -20.41 23.36
CA ARG A 110 7.84 -19.93 22.49
C ARG A 110 6.47 -20.40 23.00
N LEU A 111 6.34 -21.67 23.34
CA LEU A 111 5.09 -22.24 23.87
C LEU A 111 4.82 -21.69 25.28
N TRP A 112 5.87 -21.65 26.11
CA TRP A 112 5.76 -21.16 27.49
C TRP A 112 5.30 -19.72 27.55
N GLY A 113 5.88 -18.82 26.73
CA GLY A 113 5.42 -17.45 26.64
C GLY A 113 3.93 -17.33 26.31
N LYS A 114 3.41 -18.20 25.43
CA LYS A 114 1.99 -18.22 25.07
C LYS A 114 1.05 -18.62 26.21
N THR A 115 1.51 -19.38 27.22
CA THR A 115 0.70 -19.70 28.38
C THR A 115 0.51 -18.55 29.36
N MET A 116 1.32 -17.50 29.24
CA MET A 116 1.26 -16.31 30.10
C MET A 116 0.32 -15.26 29.52
N LEU A 117 -0.58 -14.73 30.36
CA LEU A 117 -1.42 -13.61 29.97
C LEU A 117 -0.60 -12.34 29.83
N CYS A 118 -0.78 -11.61 28.73
CA CYS A 118 -0.12 -10.32 28.51
C CYS A 118 -0.44 -9.34 29.64
N GLY A 119 0.57 -8.60 30.10
CA GLY A 119 0.43 -7.64 31.21
C GLY A 119 0.56 -8.27 32.60
N THR A 120 0.71 -9.59 32.74
CA THR A 120 1.04 -10.23 34.01
C THR A 120 2.55 -10.21 34.28
N ALA A 121 2.94 -10.28 35.56
CA ALA A 121 4.34 -10.26 35.96
C ALA A 121 5.10 -11.45 35.32
N GLY A 122 6.24 -11.18 34.68
CA GLY A 122 7.07 -12.18 33.99
C GLY A 122 6.59 -12.59 32.59
N ALA A 123 5.45 -12.09 32.11
CA ALA A 123 5.00 -12.36 30.76
C ALA A 123 5.87 -11.61 29.73
N PRO A 124 6.23 -12.26 28.60
CA PRO A 124 6.90 -11.59 27.52
C PRO A 124 5.98 -10.54 26.87
N PRO A 125 6.53 -9.58 26.09
CA PRO A 125 5.67 -8.62 25.38
C PRO A 125 4.83 -9.30 24.28
N SER A 126 3.66 -8.73 23.96
CA SER A 126 2.86 -9.16 22.81
C SER A 126 3.71 -9.08 21.52
N PRO A 127 3.62 -10.05 20.60
CA PRO A 127 2.67 -11.18 20.54
C PRO A 127 3.18 -12.48 21.19
N ALA A 128 4.25 -12.47 21.95
CA ALA A 128 4.82 -13.68 22.55
C ALA A 128 4.00 -14.21 23.76
N CYS A 129 3.22 -13.34 24.42
CA CYS A 129 2.24 -13.73 25.45
C CYS A 129 0.85 -13.97 24.84
N PHE A 130 -0.08 -14.52 25.64
CA PHE A 130 -1.47 -14.68 25.27
C PHE A 130 -2.28 -13.42 25.64
N ASN A 131 -2.88 -12.81 24.63
CA ASN A 131 -3.68 -11.58 24.77
C ASN A 131 -5.20 -11.85 24.71
N GLY A 132 -5.61 -13.11 24.74
CA GLY A 132 -6.99 -13.52 24.63
C GLY A 132 -7.71 -13.69 25.96
N SER A 133 -8.97 -14.16 25.90
CA SER A 133 -9.78 -14.41 27.08
C SER A 133 -9.21 -15.55 27.92
N PRO A 134 -9.00 -15.36 29.24
CA PRO A 134 -8.53 -16.43 30.12
C PRO A 134 -9.57 -17.54 30.36
N TYR A 135 -10.78 -17.40 29.82
CA TYR A 135 -11.90 -18.32 29.96
C TYR A 135 -12.07 -19.31 28.80
N VAL A 136 -11.18 -19.21 27.81
CA VAL A 136 -11.08 -20.17 26.69
C VAL A 136 -9.76 -20.91 26.78
N PRO A 137 -9.63 -22.11 26.14
CA PRO A 137 -8.36 -22.81 26.05
C PRO A 137 -7.30 -21.94 25.35
N ILE A 138 -6.11 -21.87 25.94
CA ILE A 138 -5.02 -21.02 25.46
C ILE A 138 -4.37 -21.67 24.21
N PRO A 139 -4.29 -20.99 23.05
CA PRO A 139 -3.59 -21.48 21.88
C PRO A 139 -2.07 -21.42 22.10
N VAL A 140 -1.42 -22.56 22.25
CA VAL A 140 0.02 -22.65 22.57
C VAL A 140 0.88 -22.95 21.36
N ALA A 141 0.38 -23.66 20.34
CA ALA A 141 1.10 -23.97 19.12
C ALA A 141 0.17 -23.94 17.91
N THR A 142 0.56 -23.24 16.85
CA THR A 142 -0.17 -23.13 15.57
C THR A 142 0.57 -23.86 14.46
N GLY A 143 -0.14 -24.30 13.42
CA GLY A 143 0.43 -25.00 12.26
C GLY A 143 0.95 -26.38 12.61
N VAL A 144 0.35 -27.04 13.58
CA VAL A 144 0.73 -28.39 13.98
C VAL A 144 0.19 -29.41 12.97
N ASP A 145 1.02 -30.36 12.59
CA ASP A 145 0.58 -31.47 11.73
C ASP A 145 -0.60 -32.22 12.35
N ALA A 146 -1.66 -32.43 11.57
CA ALA A 146 -2.91 -33.02 12.06
C ALA A 146 -2.71 -34.41 12.68
N ARG A 147 -1.78 -35.25 12.17
CA ARG A 147 -1.48 -36.55 12.74
C ARG A 147 -0.81 -36.43 14.10
N ARG A 148 0.14 -35.49 14.24
CA ARG A 148 0.75 -35.18 15.55
C ARG A 148 -0.26 -34.66 16.56
N ALA A 149 -1.16 -33.79 16.12
CA ALA A 149 -2.22 -33.27 16.98
C ALA A 149 -3.14 -34.39 17.47
N LEU A 150 -3.53 -35.32 16.59
CA LEU A 150 -4.34 -36.50 16.95
C LEU A 150 -3.61 -37.38 17.94
N THR A 151 -2.32 -37.70 17.73
CA THR A 151 -1.51 -38.53 18.67
C THR A 151 -1.45 -37.93 20.07
N LEU A 152 -1.45 -36.57 20.19
CA LEU A 152 -1.47 -35.91 21.50
C LEU A 152 -2.83 -36.06 22.19
N LEU A 153 -3.94 -35.99 21.44
CA LEU A 153 -5.30 -36.16 21.96
C LEU A 153 -5.58 -37.61 22.41
N GLU A 154 -4.91 -38.59 21.80
CA GLU A 154 -5.04 -40.01 22.18
C GLU A 154 -4.31 -40.37 23.49
N GLN A 155 -3.53 -39.42 24.07
CA GLN A 155 -2.75 -39.64 25.29
C GLN A 155 -3.12 -38.60 26.39
N PRO A 156 -4.39 -38.55 26.85
CA PRO A 156 -4.86 -37.52 27.78
C PRO A 156 -4.16 -37.61 29.16
N GLU A 157 -3.69 -38.78 29.58
CA GLU A 157 -2.95 -38.92 30.84
C GLU A 157 -1.58 -38.24 30.78
N LYS A 158 -0.97 -38.21 29.60
CA LYS A 158 0.34 -37.58 29.35
C LYS A 158 0.18 -36.09 29.01
N TYR A 159 -0.91 -35.71 28.40
CA TYR A 159 -1.21 -34.35 27.95
C TYR A 159 -2.56 -33.86 28.50
N PRO A 160 -2.73 -33.73 29.84
CA PRO A 160 -3.99 -33.35 30.44
C PRO A 160 -4.38 -31.90 30.01
N GLY A 161 -5.66 -31.73 29.69
CA GLY A 161 -6.21 -30.43 29.29
C GLY A 161 -5.71 -29.90 27.94
N VAL A 162 -5.01 -30.72 27.18
CA VAL A 162 -4.64 -30.37 25.80
C VAL A 162 -5.84 -30.62 24.88
N GLY A 163 -6.14 -29.68 24.06
CA GLY A 163 -7.18 -29.71 23.04
C GLY A 163 -6.63 -29.34 21.67
N VAL A 164 -7.43 -29.58 20.64
CA VAL A 164 -7.15 -29.17 19.26
C VAL A 164 -8.32 -28.33 18.76
N THR A 165 -8.02 -27.21 18.18
CA THR A 165 -8.99 -26.37 17.48
C THR A 165 -8.47 -26.01 16.09
N THR A 166 -9.34 -25.55 15.23
CA THR A 166 -8.96 -24.98 13.93
C THR A 166 -9.20 -23.50 13.96
N GLU A 167 -8.15 -22.74 13.66
CA GLU A 167 -8.25 -21.27 13.52
C GLU A 167 -8.10 -20.88 12.05
N PRO A 168 -8.90 -19.91 11.58
CA PRO A 168 -8.75 -19.41 10.23
C PRO A 168 -7.43 -18.63 10.11
N ALA A 169 -6.60 -19.00 9.14
CA ALA A 169 -5.37 -18.33 8.79
C ALA A 169 -5.50 -17.68 7.40
N ARG A 170 -4.73 -16.62 7.16
CA ARG A 170 -4.73 -15.95 5.86
C ARG A 170 -3.80 -16.66 4.90
N ALA A 171 -4.31 -17.09 3.75
CA ALA A 171 -3.58 -17.81 2.72
C ALA A 171 -3.47 -16.97 1.43
N TYR A 172 -2.35 -17.12 0.74
CA TYR A 172 -2.03 -16.43 -0.52
C TYR A 172 -1.72 -17.46 -1.62
N PRO A 173 -2.76 -18.01 -2.30
CA PRO A 173 -2.63 -19.17 -3.20
C PRO A 173 -1.76 -18.98 -4.44
N ARG A 174 -1.52 -17.75 -4.90
CA ARG A 174 -0.74 -17.44 -6.11
C ARG A 174 -1.31 -18.04 -7.41
N PRO A 175 -2.56 -17.67 -7.80
CA PRO A 175 -3.15 -18.17 -9.03
C PRO A 175 -2.23 -17.83 -10.23
N ASP A 176 -2.02 -18.80 -11.12
CA ASP A 176 -1.12 -18.69 -12.28
C ASP A 176 0.33 -18.23 -11.94
N GLY A 177 0.75 -18.37 -10.67
CA GLY A 177 2.04 -17.91 -10.17
C GLY A 177 2.08 -16.42 -9.79
N ALA A 178 0.97 -15.68 -9.93
CA ALA A 178 0.89 -14.28 -9.58
C ALA A 178 0.99 -14.06 -8.07
N LEU A 179 1.74 -13.07 -7.66
CA LEU A 179 1.93 -12.71 -6.25
C LEU A 179 1.14 -11.45 -5.84
N ALA A 180 1.12 -10.42 -6.69
CA ALA A 180 0.43 -9.13 -6.50
C ALA A 180 0.61 -8.49 -5.10
N ALA A 181 1.71 -8.79 -4.39
CA ALA A 181 1.90 -8.54 -2.95
C ALA A 181 1.58 -7.11 -2.50
N HIS A 182 2.05 -6.10 -3.25
CA HIS A 182 1.85 -4.69 -2.90
C HIS A 182 0.42 -4.19 -3.14
N LEU A 183 -0.34 -4.86 -4.01
CA LEU A 183 -1.76 -4.58 -4.21
C LEU A 183 -2.61 -5.28 -3.16
N LEU A 184 -2.36 -6.57 -2.92
CA LEU A 184 -3.11 -7.36 -1.94
C LEU A 184 -2.86 -6.85 -0.53
N GLY A 185 -1.59 -6.63 -0.17
CA GLY A 185 -1.20 -6.27 1.18
C GLY A 185 -1.15 -7.47 2.13
N TRP A 186 -1.21 -7.19 3.41
CA TRP A 186 -1.11 -8.18 4.48
C TRP A 186 -1.92 -7.76 5.70
N VAL A 187 -2.15 -8.72 6.58
CA VAL A 187 -2.92 -8.55 7.81
C VAL A 187 -2.04 -8.79 9.04
N ALA A 188 -2.39 -8.17 10.15
CA ALA A 188 -1.78 -8.44 11.45
C ALA A 188 -2.82 -8.29 12.57
N ARG A 189 -2.49 -8.74 13.77
CA ARG A 189 -3.34 -8.54 14.95
C ARG A 189 -3.56 -7.05 15.20
N ALA A 190 -4.73 -6.75 15.75
CA ALA A 190 -5.11 -5.39 16.15
C ALA A 190 -4.15 -4.85 17.21
N GLY A 191 -3.73 -3.60 17.04
CA GLY A 191 -2.99 -2.85 18.04
C GLY A 191 -3.92 -2.05 18.96
N ALA A 192 -3.36 -1.42 19.98
CA ALA A 192 -4.13 -0.60 20.92
C ALA A 192 -4.93 0.53 20.23
N ASP A 193 -4.31 1.17 19.23
CA ASP A 193 -4.94 2.26 18.46
C ASP A 193 -6.12 1.76 17.61
N ASP A 194 -6.05 0.54 17.07
CA ASP A 194 -7.14 -0.07 16.30
C ASP A 194 -8.35 -0.31 17.23
N VAL A 195 -8.09 -0.87 18.42
CA VAL A 195 -9.13 -1.17 19.41
C VAL A 195 -9.80 0.11 19.90
N THR A 196 -9.00 1.08 20.36
CA THR A 196 -9.51 2.35 20.92
C THR A 196 -10.22 3.20 19.86
N GLY A 197 -9.67 3.25 18.64
CA GLY A 197 -10.25 4.00 17.51
C GLY A 197 -11.50 3.37 16.90
N SER A 198 -11.76 2.09 17.18
CA SER A 198 -12.86 1.36 16.55
C SER A 198 -14.25 1.64 17.14
N GLY A 199 -14.33 2.20 18.34
CA GLY A 199 -15.60 2.32 19.09
C GLY A 199 -16.21 0.96 19.43
N GLY A 200 -15.40 -0.02 19.78
CA GLY A 200 -15.82 -1.37 20.20
C GLY A 200 -16.14 -2.33 19.04
N ARG A 201 -15.74 -2.00 17.80
CA ARG A 201 -15.93 -2.86 16.63
C ARG A 201 -14.71 -3.76 16.33
N ILE A 202 -13.59 -3.51 16.98
CA ILE A 202 -12.35 -4.28 16.87
C ILE A 202 -11.92 -4.68 18.27
N ASP A 203 -11.72 -5.98 18.45
CA ASP A 203 -11.16 -6.55 19.66
C ASP A 203 -9.64 -6.76 19.51
N ALA A 204 -8.91 -6.89 20.62
CA ALA A 204 -7.45 -7.04 20.60
C ALA A 204 -6.96 -8.34 19.90
N GLU A 205 -7.83 -9.31 19.77
CA GLU A 205 -7.57 -10.59 19.11
C GLU A 205 -7.86 -10.54 17.59
N ASP A 206 -8.55 -9.49 17.13
CA ASP A 206 -8.91 -9.35 15.73
C ASP A 206 -7.68 -9.21 14.83
N VAL A 207 -7.86 -9.67 13.59
CA VAL A 207 -6.91 -9.51 12.51
C VAL A 207 -7.38 -8.39 11.59
N VAL A 208 -6.55 -7.34 11.46
CA VAL A 208 -6.84 -6.14 10.67
C VAL A 208 -5.89 -6.01 9.50
N GLY A 209 -6.38 -5.41 8.41
CA GLY A 209 -5.56 -5.11 7.23
C GLY A 209 -4.55 -4.01 7.52
N ARG A 210 -3.28 -4.20 7.10
CA ARG A 210 -2.18 -3.26 7.34
C ARG A 210 -1.69 -2.54 6.09
N SER A 211 -1.87 -3.13 4.93
CA SER A 211 -1.49 -2.53 3.65
C SER A 211 -2.35 -3.06 2.51
N GLY A 212 -2.23 -2.46 1.33
CA GLY A 212 -2.92 -2.91 0.12
C GLY A 212 -4.44 -2.93 0.25
N LEU A 213 -5.08 -3.82 -0.51
CA LEU A 213 -6.53 -4.04 -0.48
C LEU A 213 -7.00 -4.56 0.87
N GLU A 214 -6.17 -5.33 1.60
CA GLU A 214 -6.47 -5.79 2.94
C GLU A 214 -6.74 -4.63 3.90
N ALA A 215 -5.95 -3.55 3.81
CA ALA A 215 -6.16 -2.35 4.62
C ALA A 215 -7.29 -1.46 4.08
N GLN A 216 -7.33 -1.24 2.76
CA GLN A 216 -8.32 -0.36 2.14
C GLN A 216 -9.75 -0.85 2.35
N TYR A 217 -9.95 -2.16 2.28
CA TYR A 217 -11.25 -2.81 2.37
C TYR A 217 -11.44 -3.62 3.66
N ASP A 218 -10.66 -3.31 4.71
CA ASP A 218 -10.72 -4.03 5.98
C ASP A 218 -12.13 -4.13 6.55
N GLY A 219 -12.88 -3.04 6.54
CA GLY A 219 -14.26 -3.00 7.03
C GLY A 219 -15.25 -3.86 6.23
N VAL A 220 -14.92 -4.19 4.96
CA VAL A 220 -15.69 -5.10 4.12
C VAL A 220 -15.26 -6.55 4.33
N LEU A 221 -13.94 -6.76 4.40
CA LEU A 221 -13.31 -8.07 4.48
C LEU A 221 -13.45 -8.70 5.87
N ARG A 222 -13.34 -7.92 6.96
CA ARG A 222 -13.26 -8.45 8.33
C ARG A 222 -14.55 -9.12 8.80
N GLY A 223 -15.71 -8.68 8.35
CA GLY A 223 -17.00 -9.15 8.84
C GLY A 223 -17.38 -8.56 10.21
N THR A 224 -18.25 -9.24 10.91
CA THR A 224 -18.70 -8.85 12.27
C THR A 224 -18.59 -10.05 13.19
N ASN A 225 -17.84 -9.92 14.28
CA ASN A 225 -17.67 -10.98 15.26
C ASN A 225 -18.98 -11.37 15.92
N GLY A 226 -19.13 -12.64 16.20
CA GLY A 226 -20.12 -13.19 17.09
C GLY A 226 -19.73 -12.97 18.57
N ARG A 227 -20.68 -13.12 19.45
CA ARG A 227 -20.49 -12.98 20.91
C ARG A 227 -21.28 -14.04 21.62
N THR A 228 -20.59 -14.86 22.42
CA THR A 228 -21.21 -15.84 23.29
C THR A 228 -21.00 -15.41 24.75
N VAL A 229 -22.09 -15.20 25.48
CA VAL A 229 -22.07 -14.91 26.91
C VAL A 229 -22.17 -16.20 27.65
N VAL A 230 -21.16 -16.53 28.43
CA VAL A 230 -21.08 -17.77 29.22
C VAL A 230 -21.18 -17.47 30.71
N ALA A 231 -21.87 -18.33 31.45
CA ALA A 231 -21.87 -18.33 32.91
C ALA A 231 -20.63 -19.06 33.42
N ILE A 232 -19.99 -18.53 34.46
CA ILE A 232 -18.80 -19.13 35.07
C ILE A 232 -19.00 -19.35 36.55
N ASP A 233 -18.39 -20.41 37.08
CA ASP A 233 -18.32 -20.66 38.51
C ASP A 233 -17.23 -19.79 39.19
N PRO A 234 -17.11 -19.74 40.53
CA PRO A 234 -16.07 -18.98 41.22
C PRO A 234 -14.63 -19.40 40.88
N ARG A 235 -14.43 -20.56 40.29
CA ARG A 235 -13.13 -21.06 39.78
C ARG A 235 -12.86 -20.66 38.36
N GLY A 236 -13.82 -19.97 37.69
CA GLY A 236 -13.71 -19.55 36.31
C GLY A 236 -14.03 -20.64 35.27
N ILE A 237 -14.72 -21.71 35.68
CA ILE A 237 -15.14 -22.78 34.79
C ILE A 237 -16.48 -22.41 34.17
N VAL A 238 -16.63 -22.55 32.86
CA VAL A 238 -17.88 -22.34 32.13
C VAL A 238 -18.90 -23.39 32.55
N THR A 239 -20.06 -22.93 33.03
CA THR A 239 -21.15 -23.80 33.53
C THR A 239 -22.34 -23.81 32.57
N ASP A 240 -22.60 -22.72 31.86
CA ASP A 240 -23.72 -22.62 30.93
C ASP A 240 -23.47 -21.52 29.86
N THR A 241 -24.24 -21.54 28.77
CA THR A 241 -24.29 -20.50 27.74
C THR A 241 -25.55 -19.66 27.91
N VAL A 242 -25.42 -18.40 28.33
CA VAL A 242 -26.51 -17.48 28.58
C VAL A 242 -27.13 -16.93 27.28
N SER A 243 -26.29 -16.56 26.33
CA SER A 243 -26.71 -16.10 25.01
C SER A 243 -25.60 -16.28 24.00
N SER A 244 -25.97 -16.42 22.72
CA SER A 244 -25.00 -16.49 21.61
C SER A 244 -25.54 -15.74 20.42
N VAL A 245 -24.67 -14.92 19.81
CA VAL A 245 -24.89 -14.24 18.55
C VAL A 245 -23.81 -14.73 17.57
N ALA A 246 -24.22 -15.41 16.52
CA ALA A 246 -23.29 -15.98 15.56
C ALA A 246 -22.50 -14.89 14.80
N PRO A 247 -21.24 -15.15 14.41
CA PRO A 247 -20.46 -14.24 13.60
C PRO A 247 -21.03 -14.12 12.18
N VAL A 248 -20.88 -12.92 11.59
CA VAL A 248 -21.23 -12.67 10.18
C VAL A 248 -19.95 -12.55 9.37
N ALA A 249 -19.74 -13.48 8.44
CA ALA A 249 -18.56 -13.50 7.58
C ALA A 249 -18.41 -12.21 6.75
N GLY A 250 -17.17 -11.79 6.53
CA GLY A 250 -16.86 -10.69 5.65
C GLY A 250 -17.22 -10.98 4.19
N ARG A 251 -17.40 -9.90 3.42
CA ARG A 251 -17.65 -10.00 1.97
C ARG A 251 -16.34 -10.14 1.21
N ASP A 252 -16.37 -10.92 0.13
CA ASP A 252 -15.23 -11.01 -0.79
C ASP A 252 -15.07 -9.69 -1.55
N VAL A 253 -13.82 -9.28 -1.77
CA VAL A 253 -13.46 -8.21 -2.71
C VAL A 253 -13.11 -8.85 -4.05
N VAL A 254 -13.89 -8.53 -5.10
CA VAL A 254 -13.57 -8.92 -6.48
C VAL A 254 -12.75 -7.81 -7.10
N THR A 255 -11.60 -8.15 -7.69
CA THR A 255 -10.71 -7.18 -8.32
C THR A 255 -10.87 -7.16 -9.84
N HIS A 256 -10.33 -6.13 -10.48
CA HIS A 256 -10.15 -6.07 -11.93
C HIS A 256 -8.92 -6.86 -12.40
N LEU A 257 -8.07 -7.33 -11.48
CA LEU A 257 -6.85 -8.05 -11.80
C LEU A 257 -7.17 -9.34 -12.56
N ASP A 258 -6.40 -9.60 -13.61
CA ASP A 258 -6.34 -10.86 -14.30
C ASP A 258 -5.10 -11.63 -13.81
N ALA A 259 -5.28 -12.79 -13.19
CA ALA A 259 -4.19 -13.53 -12.59
C ALA A 259 -3.11 -13.94 -13.60
N GLY A 260 -3.52 -14.36 -14.80
CA GLY A 260 -2.58 -14.74 -15.86
C GLY A 260 -1.75 -13.56 -16.38
N LEU A 261 -2.38 -12.39 -16.57
CA LEU A 261 -1.68 -11.17 -16.96
C LEU A 261 -0.80 -10.63 -15.83
N GLN A 262 -1.27 -10.72 -14.58
CA GLN A 262 -0.50 -10.33 -13.40
C GLN A 262 0.82 -11.10 -13.31
N ALA A 263 0.77 -12.43 -13.39
CA ALA A 263 1.96 -13.29 -13.35
C ALA A 263 2.95 -12.96 -14.46
N ARG A 264 2.45 -12.75 -15.68
CA ARG A 264 3.30 -12.39 -16.85
C ARG A 264 3.88 -10.99 -16.71
N THR A 265 3.14 -10.05 -16.13
CA THR A 265 3.61 -8.68 -15.83
C THR A 265 4.74 -8.69 -14.82
N GLU A 266 4.59 -9.46 -13.72
CA GLU A 266 5.64 -9.65 -12.71
C GLU A 266 6.90 -10.28 -13.33
N ALA A 267 6.72 -11.33 -14.13
CA ALA A 267 7.83 -11.98 -14.81
C ALA A 267 8.55 -11.05 -15.82
N ALA A 268 7.81 -10.23 -16.56
CA ALA A 268 8.38 -9.24 -17.48
C ALA A 268 9.20 -8.19 -16.73
N LEU A 269 8.71 -7.73 -15.57
CA LEU A 269 9.41 -6.78 -14.73
C LEU A 269 10.70 -7.35 -14.15
N VAL A 270 10.68 -8.59 -13.66
CA VAL A 270 11.89 -9.29 -13.17
C VAL A 270 12.92 -9.45 -14.28
N ARG A 271 12.49 -9.83 -15.51
CA ARG A 271 13.38 -9.91 -16.68
C ARG A 271 13.98 -8.56 -17.06
N ALA A 272 13.21 -7.46 -16.98
CA ALA A 272 13.72 -6.11 -17.23
C ALA A 272 14.84 -5.73 -16.25
N VAL A 273 14.63 -6.01 -14.96
CA VAL A 273 15.64 -5.80 -13.92
C VAL A 273 16.90 -6.66 -14.20
N ALA A 274 16.72 -7.93 -14.52
CA ALA A 274 17.84 -8.83 -14.85
C ALA A 274 18.62 -8.34 -16.08
N SER A 275 17.92 -7.91 -17.14
CA SER A 275 18.53 -7.33 -18.35
C SER A 275 19.33 -6.06 -18.06
N ALA A 276 18.82 -5.17 -17.20
CA ALA A 276 19.54 -3.98 -16.77
C ALA A 276 20.81 -4.34 -15.98
N ARG A 277 20.72 -5.29 -15.06
CA ARG A 277 21.87 -5.76 -14.25
C ARG A 277 22.94 -6.44 -15.11
N ALA A 278 22.55 -7.17 -16.15
CA ALA A 278 23.48 -7.73 -17.12
C ALA A 278 24.28 -6.64 -17.86
N GLN A 279 23.73 -5.43 -17.99
CA GLN A 279 24.39 -4.23 -18.51
C GLN A 279 25.19 -3.47 -17.43
N LYS A 280 25.44 -4.06 -16.26
CA LYS A 280 26.13 -3.47 -15.10
C LYS A 280 25.41 -2.25 -14.50
N LEU A 281 24.09 -2.19 -14.64
CA LEU A 281 23.24 -1.19 -14.02
C LEU A 281 22.70 -1.72 -12.69
N ARG A 282 22.44 -0.82 -11.75
CA ARG A 282 21.96 -1.22 -10.40
C ARG A 282 20.57 -1.84 -10.45
N ALA A 283 19.63 -1.20 -11.13
CA ALA A 283 18.27 -1.66 -11.32
C ALA A 283 17.66 -2.22 -10.00
N ASP A 284 17.71 -1.40 -8.96
CA ASP A 284 17.34 -1.80 -7.60
C ASP A 284 15.82 -1.68 -7.34
N THR A 285 15.11 -0.87 -8.14
CA THR A 285 13.66 -0.71 -8.05
C THR A 285 13.01 -0.72 -9.42
N ALA A 286 11.79 -1.26 -9.51
CA ALA A 286 11.02 -1.22 -10.75
C ALA A 286 9.51 -1.31 -10.47
N ALA A 287 8.69 -0.85 -11.42
CA ALA A 287 7.25 -1.04 -11.40
C ALA A 287 6.69 -1.20 -12.82
N ALA A 288 5.59 -1.92 -12.93
CA ALA A 288 4.80 -2.07 -14.15
C ALA A 288 3.31 -1.93 -13.80
N VAL A 289 2.52 -1.34 -14.70
CA VAL A 289 1.07 -1.25 -14.53
C VAL A 289 0.37 -1.35 -15.89
N VAL A 290 -0.75 -2.05 -15.90
CA VAL A 290 -1.68 -2.18 -17.02
C VAL A 290 -3.04 -1.65 -16.60
N VAL A 291 -3.55 -0.63 -17.31
CA VAL A 291 -4.81 0.04 -17.01
C VAL A 291 -5.74 -0.02 -18.22
N ASP A 292 -6.99 -0.38 -18.01
CA ASP A 292 -8.04 -0.26 -19.02
C ASP A 292 -8.36 1.23 -19.23
N VAL A 293 -8.13 1.72 -20.44
CA VAL A 293 -8.25 3.15 -20.76
C VAL A 293 -9.72 3.62 -20.79
N THR A 294 -10.67 2.71 -20.82
CA THR A 294 -12.11 3.02 -20.93
C THR A 294 -12.75 3.35 -19.60
N ASN A 295 -12.18 2.87 -18.49
CA ASN A 295 -12.78 2.97 -17.15
C ASN A 295 -11.79 3.15 -16.00
N GLY A 296 -10.46 3.05 -16.26
CA GLY A 296 -9.41 3.19 -15.24
C GLY A 296 -9.13 1.91 -14.43
N ALA A 297 -9.72 0.77 -14.80
CA ALA A 297 -9.47 -0.50 -14.11
C ALA A 297 -8.01 -0.93 -14.20
N VAL A 298 -7.39 -1.23 -13.07
CA VAL A 298 -6.03 -1.80 -13.00
C VAL A 298 -6.14 -3.31 -13.19
N VAL A 299 -5.74 -3.80 -14.35
CA VAL A 299 -5.86 -5.23 -14.71
C VAL A 299 -4.61 -6.04 -14.37
N ALA A 300 -3.47 -5.39 -14.22
CA ALA A 300 -2.25 -5.97 -13.64
C ALA A 300 -1.33 -4.85 -13.14
N ALA A 301 -0.62 -5.09 -12.04
CA ALA A 301 0.44 -4.17 -11.59
C ALA A 301 1.47 -4.88 -10.71
N ALA A 302 2.74 -4.61 -10.98
CA ALA A 302 3.88 -5.25 -10.33
C ALA A 302 4.84 -4.20 -9.75
N SER A 303 5.43 -4.50 -8.60
CA SER A 303 6.45 -3.71 -7.92
C SER A 303 7.65 -4.59 -7.59
N TYR A 304 8.85 -4.09 -7.84
CA TYR A 304 10.11 -4.80 -7.57
C TYR A 304 11.03 -3.94 -6.67
N PRO A 305 11.70 -4.55 -5.68
CA PRO A 305 11.58 -5.95 -5.27
C PRO A 305 10.20 -6.24 -4.65
N SER A 306 9.77 -7.50 -4.75
CA SER A 306 8.53 -7.97 -4.15
C SER A 306 8.80 -8.75 -2.85
N TYR A 307 7.74 -9.10 -2.14
CA TYR A 307 7.79 -9.91 -0.93
C TYR A 307 6.63 -10.90 -0.94
N ASP A 308 6.71 -11.94 -0.10
CA ASP A 308 5.61 -12.87 0.11
C ASP A 308 4.74 -12.36 1.28
N PRO A 309 3.48 -11.97 1.06
CA PRO A 309 2.62 -11.52 2.17
C PRO A 309 2.32 -12.61 3.20
N ALA A 310 2.48 -13.89 2.86
CA ALA A 310 2.31 -14.99 3.79
C ALA A 310 3.26 -14.95 5.00
N VAL A 311 4.41 -14.25 4.90
CA VAL A 311 5.36 -14.09 6.02
C VAL A 311 4.76 -13.33 7.21
N PHE A 312 3.65 -12.61 7.01
CA PHE A 312 2.94 -11.91 8.07
C PHE A 312 1.88 -12.77 8.76
N SER A 313 1.49 -13.89 8.15
CA SER A 313 0.50 -14.81 8.74
C SER A 313 1.04 -15.43 10.04
N GLY A 314 0.33 -15.24 11.15
CA GLY A 314 0.77 -15.68 12.46
C GLY A 314 1.86 -14.85 13.13
N GLY A 315 2.28 -13.72 12.51
CA GLY A 315 3.30 -12.80 13.01
C GLY A 315 4.64 -12.93 12.27
N ILE A 316 5.34 -11.82 12.14
CA ILE A 316 6.64 -11.72 11.45
C ILE A 316 7.78 -11.59 12.47
N SER A 317 8.93 -12.22 12.19
CA SER A 317 10.13 -12.05 13.01
C SER A 317 10.76 -10.66 12.79
N THR A 318 11.44 -10.14 13.82
CA THR A 318 12.17 -8.86 13.73
C THR A 318 13.24 -8.88 12.64
N THR A 319 13.92 -10.01 12.45
CA THR A 319 14.94 -10.21 11.42
C THR A 319 14.33 -10.11 10.01
N GLU A 320 13.20 -10.78 9.77
CA GLU A 320 12.53 -10.75 8.47
C GLU A 320 11.93 -9.36 8.20
N LEU A 321 11.33 -8.72 9.19
CA LEU A 321 10.83 -7.35 9.06
C LEU A 321 11.97 -6.38 8.73
N ALA A 322 13.12 -6.49 9.42
CA ALA A 322 14.30 -5.70 9.14
C ALA A 322 14.77 -5.90 7.69
N ARG A 323 14.83 -7.16 7.19
CA ARG A 323 15.18 -7.47 5.80
C ARG A 323 14.24 -6.81 4.80
N LEU A 324 12.93 -6.84 5.07
CA LEU A 324 11.91 -6.29 4.17
C LEU A 324 11.88 -4.74 4.16
N THR A 325 12.41 -4.10 5.19
CA THR A 325 12.48 -2.62 5.29
C THR A 325 13.85 -2.04 4.96
N ASP A 326 14.91 -2.86 4.90
CA ASP A 326 16.29 -2.41 4.67
C ASP A 326 16.47 -1.83 3.25
N ALA A 327 17.03 -0.62 3.19
CA ALA A 327 17.37 0.04 1.93
C ALA A 327 18.41 -0.75 1.09
N ARG A 328 19.28 -1.55 1.74
CA ARG A 328 20.28 -2.38 1.07
C ARG A 328 19.64 -3.53 0.29
N THR A 329 18.50 -4.03 0.73
CA THR A 329 17.69 -5.04 0.01
C THR A 329 16.69 -4.40 -0.95
N GLY A 330 16.71 -3.08 -1.11
CA GLY A 330 15.76 -2.31 -1.89
C GLY A 330 14.42 -2.10 -1.21
N SER A 331 14.32 -2.27 0.13
CA SER A 331 13.08 -2.09 0.92
C SER A 331 11.87 -2.78 0.26
N PRO A 332 11.79 -4.13 0.24
CA PRO A 332 10.74 -4.87 -0.46
C PRO A 332 9.31 -4.51 -0.05
N LEU A 333 9.06 -4.06 1.20
CA LEU A 333 7.73 -3.61 1.64
C LEU A 333 7.27 -2.31 0.99
N ARG A 334 8.18 -1.51 0.44
CA ARG A 334 7.81 -0.23 -0.16
C ARG A 334 7.21 -0.44 -1.55
N SER A 335 5.97 -0.05 -1.74
CA SER A 335 5.31 -0.10 -3.04
C SER A 335 5.91 0.93 -4.02
N ARG A 336 6.42 0.46 -5.17
CA ARG A 336 6.85 1.32 -6.28
C ARG A 336 5.69 1.74 -7.17
N LEU A 337 4.52 1.15 -6.96
CA LEU A 337 3.30 1.53 -7.68
C LEU A 337 2.70 2.82 -7.11
N THR A 338 2.66 2.91 -5.78
CA THR A 338 1.94 4.00 -5.09
C THR A 338 2.87 4.97 -4.38
N ALA A 339 3.90 4.48 -3.66
CA ALA A 339 4.70 5.28 -2.73
C ALA A 339 5.99 5.86 -3.33
N GLU A 340 6.43 5.42 -4.51
CA GLU A 340 7.65 5.89 -5.13
C GLU A 340 7.38 6.79 -6.33
N THR A 341 8.21 7.82 -6.46
CA THR A 341 8.12 8.77 -7.55
C THR A 341 9.45 8.82 -8.32
N PHE A 342 9.35 9.01 -9.62
CA PHE A 342 10.48 9.03 -10.54
C PHE A 342 10.37 10.24 -11.47
N PRO A 343 11.48 10.80 -11.99
CA PRO A 343 11.42 11.75 -13.08
C PRO A 343 10.85 11.06 -14.33
N PRO A 344 9.76 11.58 -14.93
CA PRO A 344 9.11 10.92 -16.08
C PRO A 344 9.95 10.95 -17.35
N ALA A 345 10.93 11.83 -17.43
CA ALA A 345 11.79 12.02 -18.58
C ALA A 345 10.98 12.20 -19.89
N SER A 346 11.51 11.78 -21.02
CA SER A 346 10.87 11.97 -22.33
C SER A 346 9.49 11.34 -22.49
N THR A 347 8.99 10.51 -21.55
CA THR A 347 7.58 10.11 -21.55
C THR A 347 6.64 11.29 -21.27
N PHE A 348 7.15 12.36 -20.68
CA PHE A 348 6.44 13.62 -20.44
C PHE A 348 6.16 14.43 -21.71
N LYS A 349 6.90 14.21 -22.81
CA LYS A 349 6.78 14.99 -24.05
C LYS A 349 5.39 14.91 -24.70
N VAL A 350 4.59 13.91 -24.38
CA VAL A 350 3.17 13.83 -24.78
C VAL A 350 2.33 14.94 -24.17
N ILE A 351 2.78 15.49 -23.03
CA ILE A 351 2.20 16.66 -22.35
C ILE A 351 2.80 17.95 -22.94
N SER A 352 4.08 17.92 -23.30
CA SER A 352 4.81 19.08 -23.79
C SER A 352 4.36 19.54 -25.16
N VAL A 353 3.95 18.60 -26.04
CA VAL A 353 3.41 19.00 -27.38
C VAL A 353 2.14 19.84 -27.23
N PRO A 354 1.05 19.42 -26.54
CA PRO A 354 -0.12 20.26 -26.36
C PRO A 354 0.18 21.52 -25.56
N ALA A 355 1.10 21.51 -24.60
CA ALA A 355 1.54 22.70 -23.89
C ALA A 355 2.21 23.72 -24.83
N ALA A 356 3.15 23.28 -25.68
CA ALA A 356 3.80 24.13 -26.67
C ALA A 356 2.80 24.72 -27.68
N VAL A 357 1.85 23.91 -28.15
CA VAL A 357 0.80 24.39 -29.05
C VAL A 357 -0.10 25.43 -28.38
N SER A 358 -0.40 25.27 -27.09
CA SER A 358 -1.15 26.27 -26.33
C SER A 358 -0.38 27.59 -26.13
N SER A 359 0.96 27.56 -26.32
CA SER A 359 1.85 28.73 -26.31
C SER A 359 2.20 29.19 -27.72
N GLY A 360 1.42 28.87 -28.75
CA GLY A 360 1.62 29.37 -30.12
C GLY A 360 2.49 28.53 -31.03
N ALA A 361 3.04 27.37 -30.58
CA ALA A 361 3.77 26.47 -31.47
C ALA A 361 2.84 25.87 -32.53
N ARG A 362 3.28 25.81 -33.77
CA ARG A 362 2.50 25.29 -34.90
C ARG A 362 2.80 23.80 -35.10
N LEU A 363 1.77 22.98 -35.37
CA LEU A 363 1.95 21.55 -35.68
C LEU A 363 2.68 21.32 -36.99
N ASP A 364 2.50 22.22 -37.96
CA ASP A 364 3.14 22.23 -39.28
C ASP A 364 4.45 23.07 -39.29
N GLY A 365 4.91 23.50 -38.12
CA GLY A 365 6.15 24.30 -37.98
C GLY A 365 7.41 23.41 -38.11
N THR A 366 8.51 24.06 -38.52
CA THR A 366 9.85 23.45 -38.54
C THR A 366 10.66 23.96 -37.35
N TYR A 367 11.30 23.05 -36.63
CA TYR A 367 12.03 23.32 -35.38
C TYR A 367 13.44 22.74 -35.47
N ASP A 368 14.42 23.47 -34.95
CA ASP A 368 15.82 23.02 -34.95
C ASP A 368 16.09 21.96 -33.86
N CYS A 369 16.41 20.76 -34.28
CA CYS A 369 16.90 19.67 -33.45
C CYS A 369 18.44 19.59 -33.53
N SER A 370 19.12 20.60 -33.07
CA SER A 370 20.58 20.62 -32.96
C SER A 370 21.07 19.72 -31.83
N PRO A 371 22.36 19.27 -31.82
CA PRO A 371 22.93 18.44 -30.75
C PRO A 371 22.82 19.09 -29.36
N ASN A 372 22.82 20.39 -29.31
CA ASN A 372 22.70 21.16 -28.05
C ASN A 372 22.07 22.54 -28.26
N VAL A 373 21.71 23.19 -27.18
CA VAL A 373 21.20 24.58 -27.14
C VAL A 373 21.73 25.29 -25.89
N SER A 374 22.11 26.56 -26.02
CA SER A 374 22.45 27.40 -24.89
C SER A 374 21.22 28.12 -24.36
N VAL A 375 20.92 27.95 -23.06
CA VAL A 375 19.82 28.60 -22.38
C VAL A 375 20.34 29.22 -21.07
N GLY A 376 20.17 30.52 -20.90
CA GLY A 376 20.64 31.25 -19.71
C GLY A 376 22.15 31.07 -19.44
N GLY A 377 22.96 30.97 -20.49
CA GLY A 377 24.42 30.79 -20.38
C GLY A 377 24.85 29.32 -20.08
N ARG A 378 23.92 28.38 -20.04
CA ARG A 378 24.19 26.94 -19.85
C ARG A 378 23.91 26.17 -21.12
N LEU A 379 24.74 25.15 -21.39
CA LEU A 379 24.57 24.23 -22.52
C LEU A 379 23.68 23.06 -22.10
N PHE A 380 22.61 22.82 -22.86
CA PHE A 380 21.70 21.69 -22.70
C PHE A 380 21.83 20.80 -23.92
N ASN A 381 22.11 19.53 -23.72
CA ASN A 381 22.38 18.57 -24.77
C ASN A 381 21.13 17.76 -25.10
N ASN A 382 21.03 17.38 -26.37
CA ASN A 382 20.16 16.30 -26.79
C ASN A 382 20.73 14.95 -26.31
N PHE A 383 19.91 13.90 -26.22
CA PHE A 383 20.38 12.57 -25.83
C PHE A 383 21.53 12.09 -26.75
N GLU A 384 22.64 11.65 -26.16
CA GLU A 384 23.88 11.28 -26.84
C GLU A 384 24.40 12.38 -27.76
N SER A 385 24.05 13.64 -27.52
CA SER A 385 24.39 14.80 -28.36
C SER A 385 24.05 14.61 -29.85
N ARG A 386 22.98 13.86 -30.17
CA ARG A 386 22.51 13.65 -31.52
C ARG A 386 21.72 14.85 -32.03
N GLY A 387 22.02 15.33 -33.23
CA GLY A 387 21.23 16.29 -33.97
C GLY A 387 20.48 15.63 -35.14
N TYR A 388 19.29 16.18 -35.43
CA TYR A 388 18.46 15.75 -36.57
C TYR A 388 18.17 16.90 -37.55
N GLY A 389 18.75 18.08 -37.29
CA GLY A 389 18.51 19.28 -38.08
C GLY A 389 17.08 19.83 -37.94
N PRO A 390 16.60 20.53 -39.00
CA PRO A 390 15.22 21.02 -38.99
C PRO A 390 14.21 19.89 -39.12
N ILE A 391 13.29 19.77 -38.12
CA ILE A 391 12.25 18.74 -38.06
C ILE A 391 10.92 19.36 -37.55
N ASP A 392 9.81 18.67 -37.78
CA ASP A 392 8.53 19.02 -37.19
C ASP A 392 8.37 18.45 -35.74
N LEU A 393 7.31 18.81 -35.06
CA LEU A 393 7.02 18.31 -33.70
C LEU A 393 6.73 16.81 -33.70
N HIS A 394 6.18 16.26 -34.81
CA HIS A 394 5.94 14.81 -34.95
C HIS A 394 7.28 14.06 -34.88
N ARG A 395 8.22 14.43 -35.74
CA ARG A 395 9.54 13.81 -35.76
C ARG A 395 10.29 14.04 -34.45
N ALA A 396 10.18 15.24 -33.87
CA ALA A 396 10.77 15.53 -32.55
C ALA A 396 10.28 14.59 -31.46
N LEU A 397 8.99 14.24 -31.48
CA LEU A 397 8.41 13.27 -30.53
C LEU A 397 8.88 11.84 -30.85
N VAL A 398 8.93 11.44 -32.13
CA VAL A 398 9.34 10.10 -32.59
C VAL A 398 10.80 9.77 -32.23
N VAL A 399 11.72 10.70 -32.51
CA VAL A 399 13.15 10.52 -32.20
C VAL A 399 13.54 11.00 -30.82
N SER A 400 12.55 11.58 -30.08
CA SER A 400 12.76 12.10 -28.73
C SER A 400 13.73 13.29 -28.63
N CYS A 401 13.74 14.21 -29.62
CA CYS A 401 14.60 15.38 -29.59
C CYS A 401 14.30 16.27 -28.38
N ASP A 402 15.29 16.52 -27.52
CA ASP A 402 15.14 17.37 -26.33
C ASP A 402 15.26 18.85 -26.68
N THR A 403 16.17 19.21 -27.57
CA THR A 403 16.52 20.61 -27.88
C THR A 403 15.37 21.38 -28.51
N VAL A 404 14.46 20.73 -29.22
CA VAL A 404 13.21 21.33 -29.70
C VAL A 404 12.34 21.76 -28.51
N PHE A 405 12.13 20.88 -27.55
CA PHE A 405 11.30 21.18 -26.39
C PHE A 405 11.95 22.20 -25.44
N TYR A 406 13.28 22.17 -25.31
CA TYR A 406 14.02 23.22 -24.57
C TYR A 406 13.76 24.62 -25.16
N ARG A 407 13.86 24.77 -26.49
CA ARG A 407 13.62 26.06 -27.16
C ARG A 407 12.19 26.55 -26.96
N LEU A 408 11.20 25.65 -27.11
CA LEU A 408 9.77 25.99 -26.93
C LEU A 408 9.45 26.40 -25.50
N ALA A 409 9.97 25.68 -24.51
CA ALA A 409 9.76 26.03 -23.10
C ALA A 409 10.50 27.30 -22.70
N TYR A 410 11.71 27.53 -23.26
CA TYR A 410 12.45 28.76 -23.02
C TYR A 410 11.74 29.99 -23.61
N ALA A 411 11.19 29.89 -24.82
CA ALA A 411 10.37 30.93 -25.42
C ALA A 411 9.15 31.23 -24.55
N ALA A 412 8.38 30.22 -24.15
CA ALA A 412 7.23 30.39 -23.27
C ALA A 412 7.61 31.03 -21.93
N TRP A 413 8.76 30.65 -21.33
CA TRP A 413 9.25 31.23 -20.08
C TRP A 413 9.60 32.72 -20.23
N LEU A 414 10.20 33.11 -21.37
CA LEU A 414 10.49 34.51 -21.69
C LEU A 414 9.20 35.34 -21.87
N GLU A 415 8.23 34.81 -22.62
CA GLU A 415 6.93 35.44 -22.83
C GLU A 415 6.17 35.71 -21.52
N GLN A 416 6.36 34.87 -20.51
CA GLN A 416 5.80 35.05 -19.17
C GLN A 416 6.53 36.11 -18.32
N GLY A 417 7.60 36.72 -18.84
CA GLY A 417 8.42 37.73 -18.13
C GLY A 417 9.70 37.13 -17.49
N GLY A 418 10.06 35.91 -17.79
CA GLY A 418 11.33 35.29 -17.34
C GLY A 418 11.49 35.24 -15.83
N LEU A 419 12.60 35.77 -15.31
CA LEU A 419 12.86 35.88 -13.87
C LEU A 419 11.97 36.88 -13.16
N ALA A 420 11.46 37.91 -13.89
CA ALA A 420 10.60 38.95 -13.33
C ALA A 420 9.12 38.52 -13.26
N ALA A 421 8.76 37.36 -13.81
CA ALA A 421 7.40 36.86 -13.76
C ALA A 421 6.92 36.65 -12.32
N PRO A 422 5.69 37.05 -11.95
CA PRO A 422 5.16 36.86 -10.62
C PRO A 422 5.03 35.36 -10.29
N VAL A 423 5.01 35.00 -9.00
CA VAL A 423 4.89 33.62 -8.50
C VAL A 423 3.64 32.91 -9.05
N GLY A 424 2.54 33.66 -9.25
CA GLY A 424 1.29 33.13 -9.81
C GLY A 424 1.23 33.10 -11.36
N ALA A 425 2.30 33.43 -12.08
CA ALA A 425 2.31 33.38 -13.54
C ALA A 425 1.99 31.96 -14.06
N ALA A 426 1.04 31.88 -14.98
CA ALA A 426 0.58 30.64 -15.55
C ALA A 426 1.60 30.13 -16.59
N ASP A 427 2.36 29.10 -16.22
CA ASP A 427 3.23 28.38 -17.15
C ASP A 427 2.40 27.35 -17.93
N PRO A 428 2.36 27.38 -19.28
CA PRO A 428 1.55 26.45 -20.08
C PRO A 428 1.97 24.99 -19.94
N PHE A 429 3.26 24.70 -19.75
CA PHE A 429 3.75 23.33 -19.52
C PHE A 429 3.31 22.82 -18.16
N VAL A 430 3.41 23.66 -17.13
CA VAL A 430 2.92 23.34 -15.77
C VAL A 430 1.41 23.17 -15.77
N SER A 431 0.67 24.08 -16.40
CA SER A 431 -0.79 24.05 -16.49
C SER A 431 -1.28 22.78 -17.18
N MET A 432 -0.66 22.39 -18.30
CA MET A 432 -0.98 21.16 -19.01
C MET A 432 -0.66 19.91 -18.18
N ALA A 433 0.48 19.88 -17.49
CA ALA A 433 0.84 18.77 -16.60
C ALA A 433 -0.19 18.59 -15.46
N LYS A 434 -0.62 19.69 -14.84
CA LYS A 434 -1.68 19.67 -13.81
C LYS A 434 -3.04 19.26 -14.41
N ALA A 435 -3.36 19.65 -15.64
CA ALA A 435 -4.58 19.22 -16.33
C ALA A 435 -4.58 17.70 -16.59
N PHE A 436 -3.42 17.09 -16.84
CA PHE A 436 -3.26 15.62 -16.90
C PHE A 436 -3.24 14.94 -15.52
N GLY A 437 -3.44 15.68 -14.43
CA GLY A 437 -3.54 15.14 -13.08
C GLY A 437 -2.19 14.92 -12.37
N LEU A 438 -1.08 15.39 -12.93
CA LEU A 438 0.21 15.30 -12.26
C LEU A 438 0.30 16.26 -11.06
N GLY A 439 1.12 15.91 -10.07
CA GLY A 439 1.29 16.70 -8.85
C GLY A 439 0.18 16.51 -7.80
N ARG A 440 -0.75 15.57 -8.02
CA ARG A 440 -1.79 15.19 -7.07
C ARG A 440 -1.99 13.67 -7.07
N ARG A 441 -2.54 13.12 -5.99
CA ARG A 441 -2.91 11.71 -5.92
C ARG A 441 -3.93 11.36 -6.99
N THR A 442 -3.80 10.18 -7.61
CA THR A 442 -4.78 9.69 -8.59
C THR A 442 -6.06 9.24 -7.89
N GLY A 443 -5.96 8.90 -6.61
CA GLY A 443 -7.05 8.38 -5.80
C GLY A 443 -7.27 6.89 -5.98
N VAL A 444 -6.24 6.16 -6.40
CA VAL A 444 -6.29 4.69 -6.46
C VAL A 444 -6.75 4.11 -5.13
N ASP A 445 -7.55 3.06 -5.20
CA ASP A 445 -8.12 2.36 -4.05
C ASP A 445 -7.11 1.42 -3.34
N VAL A 446 -5.87 1.91 -3.19
CA VAL A 446 -4.79 1.27 -2.43
C VAL A 446 -4.10 2.37 -1.61
N PRO A 447 -3.89 2.19 -0.30
CA PRO A 447 -3.33 3.23 0.56
C PRO A 447 -1.86 3.54 0.26
N GLY A 448 -1.38 4.69 0.75
CA GLY A 448 0.03 5.07 0.66
C GLY A 448 0.43 5.71 -0.67
N GLU A 449 -0.52 6.30 -1.43
CA GLU A 449 -0.23 6.95 -2.69
C GLU A 449 0.50 8.29 -2.50
N ALA A 450 1.61 8.47 -3.21
CA ALA A 450 2.35 9.73 -3.30
C ALA A 450 1.70 10.68 -4.33
N ALA A 451 1.67 11.95 -4.02
CA ALA A 451 1.11 12.97 -4.94
C ALA A 451 2.01 13.28 -6.14
N GLY A 452 3.28 12.85 -6.11
CA GLY A 452 4.26 13.33 -7.08
C GLY A 452 4.57 14.82 -6.89
N ARG A 453 5.23 15.41 -7.89
CA ARG A 453 5.64 16.81 -7.85
C ARG A 453 5.65 17.42 -9.24
N VAL A 454 4.94 18.52 -9.39
CA VAL A 454 4.97 19.41 -10.54
C VAL A 454 5.56 20.73 -10.05
N PRO A 455 6.86 20.97 -10.28
CA PRO A 455 7.53 22.17 -9.79
C PRO A 455 7.08 23.39 -10.62
N ASP A 456 6.38 24.29 -9.96
CA ASP A 456 6.07 25.63 -10.46
C ASP A 456 6.83 26.70 -9.64
N ARG A 457 6.59 27.98 -9.95
CA ARG A 457 7.21 29.11 -9.23
C ARG A 457 6.86 29.09 -7.75
N ALA A 458 5.61 28.82 -7.41
CA ALA A 458 5.15 28.78 -6.02
C ALA A 458 5.78 27.62 -5.25
N TRP A 459 5.84 26.44 -5.87
CA TRP A 459 6.52 25.30 -5.28
C TRP A 459 8.01 25.59 -5.06
N LYS A 460 8.68 26.23 -6.01
CA LYS A 460 10.12 26.54 -5.92
C LYS A 460 10.41 27.47 -4.73
N GLU A 461 9.57 28.49 -4.54
CA GLU A 461 9.67 29.40 -3.41
C GLU A 461 9.42 28.70 -2.07
N GLN A 462 8.33 27.92 -1.96
CA GLN A 462 8.03 27.14 -0.75
C GLN A 462 9.13 26.15 -0.40
N TYR A 463 9.65 25.44 -1.39
CA TYR A 463 10.75 24.50 -1.22
C TYR A 463 12.01 25.22 -0.73
N TRP A 464 12.34 26.37 -1.30
CA TRP A 464 13.46 27.19 -0.86
C TRP A 464 13.28 27.66 0.58
N LEU A 465 12.13 28.18 0.97
CA LEU A 465 11.83 28.58 2.34
C LEU A 465 12.03 27.43 3.33
N ALA A 466 11.58 26.23 2.97
CA ALA A 466 11.71 25.04 3.81
C ALA A 466 13.16 24.54 3.92
N THR A 467 14.01 24.75 2.91
CA THR A 467 15.36 24.18 2.83
C THR A 467 16.49 25.21 2.95
N LYS A 468 16.18 26.51 2.95
CA LYS A 468 17.15 27.62 2.96
C LYS A 468 18.16 27.50 4.08
N GLY A 469 17.74 27.22 5.31
CA GLY A 469 18.63 27.12 6.47
C GLY A 469 19.74 26.07 6.26
N GLU A 470 19.36 24.88 5.82
CA GLU A 470 20.33 23.81 5.51
C GLU A 470 21.19 24.15 4.29
N THR A 471 20.58 24.71 3.24
CA THR A 471 21.29 25.11 2.03
C THR A 471 22.35 26.17 2.33
N CYS A 472 22.01 27.18 3.13
CA CYS A 472 22.97 28.23 3.53
C CYS A 472 24.08 27.67 4.46
N ARG A 473 23.73 26.75 5.34
CA ARG A 473 24.73 26.05 6.13
C ARG A 473 25.71 25.26 5.23
N ARG A 474 25.23 24.53 4.24
CA ARG A 474 26.06 23.82 3.26
C ARG A 474 26.89 24.73 2.37
N ALA A 475 26.42 25.92 2.07
CA ALA A 475 27.18 26.94 1.37
C ALA A 475 28.45 27.35 2.15
N SER A 476 28.39 27.40 3.47
CA SER A 476 29.54 27.73 4.32
C SER A 476 30.40 26.48 4.64
N THR A 477 29.80 25.38 5.11
CA THR A 477 30.52 24.18 5.59
C THR A 477 30.95 23.24 4.46
N GLY A 478 30.31 23.31 3.28
CA GLY A 478 30.53 22.37 2.17
C GLY A 478 29.92 20.98 2.43
N TYR A 479 30.46 20.00 1.69
CA TYR A 479 30.01 18.60 1.69
C TYR A 479 31.20 17.68 2.02
N PRO A 480 31.67 17.62 3.28
CA PRO A 480 32.87 16.85 3.65
C PRO A 480 32.69 15.34 3.40
N GLU A 481 31.47 14.81 3.49
CA GLU A 481 31.15 13.43 3.18
C GLU A 481 31.38 13.08 1.69
N VAL A 482 31.11 14.03 0.77
CA VAL A 482 31.36 13.87 -0.66
C VAL A 482 32.85 14.11 -0.97
N ALA A 483 33.48 15.07 -0.30
CA ALA A 483 34.89 15.42 -0.54
C ALA A 483 35.86 14.27 -0.28
N ARG A 484 35.46 13.29 0.54
CA ARG A 484 36.25 12.07 0.81
C ARG A 484 36.44 11.18 -0.43
N THR A 485 35.49 11.19 -1.34
CA THR A 485 35.48 10.34 -2.55
C THR A 485 35.59 11.14 -3.84
N ASP A 486 35.07 12.39 -3.86
CA ASP A 486 35.07 13.26 -5.04
C ASP A 486 35.11 14.74 -4.60
N ARG A 487 36.32 15.31 -4.54
CA ARG A 487 36.54 16.69 -4.12
C ARG A 487 35.95 17.71 -5.12
N ALA A 488 36.12 17.47 -6.42
CA ALA A 488 35.60 18.38 -7.44
C ALA A 488 34.07 18.50 -7.38
N ARG A 489 33.42 17.39 -7.13
CA ARG A 489 31.97 17.33 -6.91
C ARG A 489 31.56 18.06 -5.62
N ALA A 490 32.30 17.89 -4.52
CA ALA A 490 32.01 18.58 -3.25
C ALA A 490 32.11 20.11 -3.43
N ASP A 491 33.13 20.58 -4.13
CA ASP A 491 33.32 22.00 -4.46
C ASP A 491 32.21 22.54 -5.37
N TYR A 492 31.80 21.76 -6.35
CA TYR A 492 30.62 22.10 -7.20
C TYR A 492 29.35 22.22 -6.36
N LEU A 493 29.07 21.25 -5.49
CA LEU A 493 27.89 21.26 -4.62
C LEU A 493 27.90 22.44 -3.65
N LYS A 494 29.08 22.82 -3.14
CA LYS A 494 29.23 23.99 -2.27
C LYS A 494 28.89 25.30 -3.01
N ARG A 495 29.37 25.47 -4.24
CA ARG A 495 29.02 26.64 -5.07
C ARG A 495 27.52 26.69 -5.36
N LEU A 496 26.93 25.55 -5.73
CA LEU A 496 25.50 25.43 -6.00
C LEU A 496 24.68 25.76 -4.73
N ALA A 497 25.11 25.30 -3.56
CA ALA A 497 24.48 25.65 -2.30
C ALA A 497 24.57 27.18 -2.02
N GLY A 498 25.69 27.85 -2.36
CA GLY A 498 25.82 29.30 -2.28
C GLY A 498 24.83 30.06 -3.15
N GLU A 499 24.71 29.65 -4.41
CA GLU A 499 23.72 30.21 -5.35
C GLU A 499 22.28 29.98 -4.85
N ASN A 500 21.96 28.79 -4.35
CA ASN A 500 20.62 28.45 -3.88
C ASN A 500 20.31 29.07 -2.51
N CYS A 501 21.30 29.35 -1.66
CA CYS A 501 21.10 30.08 -0.41
C CYS A 501 20.52 31.46 -0.65
N SER A 502 21.03 32.17 -1.65
CA SER A 502 20.61 33.54 -1.97
C SER A 502 19.41 33.62 -2.90
N ALA A 503 19.36 32.78 -3.94
CA ALA A 503 18.43 32.91 -5.05
C ALA A 503 17.73 31.58 -5.44
N GLY A 504 17.67 30.59 -4.54
CA GLY A 504 17.07 29.29 -4.80
C GLY A 504 15.54 29.32 -4.97
N TYR A 505 14.87 30.41 -4.60
CA TYR A 505 13.44 30.64 -4.82
C TYR A 505 13.11 30.94 -6.29
N GLN A 506 14.09 31.39 -7.07
CA GLN A 506 13.86 31.79 -8.46
C GLN A 506 13.59 30.57 -9.35
N TYR A 507 12.49 30.60 -10.10
CA TYR A 507 12.21 29.68 -11.18
C TYR A 507 12.94 30.13 -12.44
N ARG A 508 14.08 29.53 -12.71
CA ARG A 508 15.01 29.91 -13.75
C ARG A 508 14.66 29.28 -15.10
N ALA A 509 15.25 29.80 -16.18
CA ALA A 509 15.14 29.21 -17.52
C ALA A 509 15.49 27.72 -17.52
N GLY A 510 16.52 27.31 -16.75
CA GLY A 510 16.91 25.91 -16.58
C GLY A 510 15.83 25.02 -15.95
N ASP A 511 15.02 25.56 -15.04
CA ASP A 511 13.91 24.82 -14.46
C ASP A 511 12.82 24.56 -15.52
N ALA A 512 12.46 25.61 -16.30
CA ALA A 512 11.45 25.52 -17.37
C ALA A 512 11.86 24.51 -18.48
N VAL A 513 13.12 24.59 -18.96
CA VAL A 513 13.57 23.67 -20.03
C VAL A 513 13.66 22.23 -19.54
N ASN A 514 14.18 21.98 -18.33
CA ASN A 514 14.20 20.64 -17.76
C ASN A 514 12.77 20.10 -17.55
N PHE A 515 11.85 20.93 -17.08
CA PHE A 515 10.45 20.54 -16.90
C PHE A 515 9.81 20.09 -18.22
N SER A 516 10.11 20.76 -19.34
CA SER A 516 9.53 20.45 -20.65
C SER A 516 9.83 19.03 -21.15
N ILE A 517 10.85 18.40 -20.62
CA ILE A 517 11.22 17.01 -20.96
C ILE A 517 11.02 16.05 -19.76
N GLY A 518 10.32 16.49 -18.71
CA GLY A 518 10.05 15.67 -17.53
C GLY A 518 11.28 15.42 -16.66
N GLN A 519 12.21 16.36 -16.61
CA GLN A 519 13.43 16.32 -15.82
C GLN A 519 13.42 17.40 -14.70
N GLY A 520 14.57 17.62 -14.07
CA GLY A 520 14.72 18.58 -12.97
C GLY A 520 14.01 18.09 -11.71
N ASP A 521 13.24 18.97 -11.09
CA ASP A 521 12.51 18.67 -9.85
C ASP A 521 11.19 17.90 -10.07
N THR A 522 10.85 17.56 -11.32
CA THR A 522 9.62 16.82 -11.66
C THR A 522 9.68 15.38 -11.16
N ALA A 523 8.64 14.94 -10.45
CA ALA A 523 8.55 13.58 -9.96
C ALA A 523 7.10 13.07 -10.06
N VAL A 524 6.91 11.90 -10.64
CA VAL A 524 5.59 11.30 -10.85
C VAL A 524 5.55 9.86 -10.40
N THR A 525 4.36 9.37 -10.03
CA THR A 525 4.14 7.94 -9.84
C THR A 525 3.90 7.26 -11.19
N ILE A 526 4.11 5.96 -11.24
CA ILE A 526 3.80 5.17 -12.45
C ILE A 526 2.30 5.21 -12.78
N LEU A 527 1.44 5.28 -11.76
CA LEU A 527 -0.02 5.39 -11.91
C LEU A 527 -0.41 6.72 -12.57
N GLN A 528 0.24 7.81 -12.21
CA GLN A 528 0.01 9.10 -12.87
C GLN A 528 0.36 9.02 -14.36
N MET A 529 1.49 8.41 -14.71
CA MET A 529 1.86 8.25 -16.13
C MET A 529 0.93 7.30 -16.87
N ALA A 530 0.43 6.24 -16.22
CA ALA A 530 -0.60 5.38 -16.82
C ALA A 530 -1.89 6.17 -17.10
N GLY A 531 -2.31 7.04 -16.19
CA GLY A 531 -3.43 7.96 -16.40
C GLY A 531 -3.22 8.92 -17.58
N VAL A 532 -2.01 9.47 -17.75
CA VAL A 532 -1.64 10.33 -18.89
C VAL A 532 -1.82 9.58 -20.22
N TYR A 533 -1.24 8.37 -20.33
CA TYR A 533 -1.31 7.59 -21.56
C TYR A 533 -2.71 7.03 -21.82
N ALA A 534 -3.46 6.68 -20.76
CA ALA A 534 -4.86 6.32 -20.87
C ALA A 534 -5.71 7.50 -21.39
N ALA A 535 -5.48 8.73 -20.90
CA ALA A 535 -6.18 9.92 -21.37
C ALA A 535 -5.85 10.26 -22.84
N ILE A 536 -4.58 10.14 -23.25
CA ILE A 536 -4.19 10.25 -24.67
C ILE A 536 -4.92 9.18 -25.50
N ALA A 537 -4.97 7.95 -25.03
CA ALA A 537 -5.60 6.85 -25.74
C ALA A 537 -7.13 6.99 -25.86
N ASN A 538 -7.86 7.48 -24.85
CA ASN A 538 -9.32 7.49 -24.80
C ASN A 538 -9.97 8.81 -25.20
N GLY A 539 -9.21 9.83 -25.61
CA GLY A 539 -9.79 11.11 -26.05
C GLY A 539 -9.77 12.22 -24.99
N GLY A 540 -8.97 12.08 -23.94
CA GLY A 540 -8.75 13.11 -22.93
C GLY A 540 -9.45 12.83 -21.59
N THR A 541 -10.10 11.70 -21.40
CA THR A 541 -10.75 11.36 -20.14
C THR A 541 -9.76 10.83 -19.12
N LEU A 542 -9.68 11.47 -17.96
CA LEU A 542 -8.93 10.97 -16.80
C LEU A 542 -9.87 10.17 -15.91
N TRP A 543 -9.54 8.90 -15.71
CA TRP A 543 -10.21 7.99 -14.79
C TRP A 543 -9.41 7.88 -13.49
N GLN A 544 -10.12 7.69 -12.37
CA GLN A 544 -9.50 7.24 -11.13
C GLN A 544 -9.07 5.78 -11.31
N PRO A 545 -7.77 5.44 -11.12
CA PRO A 545 -7.36 4.05 -11.16
C PRO A 545 -8.06 3.23 -10.08
N GLN A 546 -8.54 2.03 -10.43
CA GLN A 546 -9.33 1.19 -9.55
C GLN A 546 -8.86 -0.25 -9.63
N VAL A 547 -8.54 -0.85 -8.47
CA VAL A 547 -8.13 -2.26 -8.37
C VAL A 547 -9.35 -3.13 -8.07
N ALA A 548 -10.22 -2.71 -7.13
CA ALA A 548 -11.43 -3.44 -6.78
C ALA A 548 -12.56 -3.15 -7.79
N ALA A 549 -13.16 -4.22 -8.29
CA ALA A 549 -14.36 -4.16 -9.15
C ALA A 549 -15.66 -4.14 -8.35
N GLY A 550 -15.65 -4.73 -7.15
CA GLY A 550 -16.83 -4.81 -6.31
C GLY A 550 -16.68 -5.73 -5.11
N TYR A 551 -17.81 -6.00 -4.47
CA TYR A 551 -17.92 -6.88 -3.31
C TYR A 551 -18.89 -8.00 -3.58
N ARG A 552 -18.63 -9.20 -3.06
CA ARG A 552 -19.51 -10.35 -3.19
C ARG A 552 -19.81 -10.94 -1.81
N THR A 553 -21.08 -11.11 -1.47
CA THR A 553 -21.50 -11.79 -0.25
C THR A 553 -21.28 -13.29 -0.36
N ALA A 554 -21.32 -14.01 0.76
CA ALA A 554 -21.25 -15.47 0.78
C ALA A 554 -22.39 -16.12 -0.03
N ALA A 555 -23.56 -15.47 -0.11
CA ALA A 555 -24.71 -15.90 -0.93
C ALA A 555 -24.56 -15.57 -2.43
N GLY A 556 -23.43 -14.98 -2.86
CA GLY A 556 -23.14 -14.67 -4.26
C GLY A 556 -23.64 -13.30 -4.74
N ALA A 557 -24.38 -12.53 -3.95
CA ALA A 557 -24.83 -11.20 -4.34
C ALA A 557 -23.62 -10.25 -4.49
N THR A 558 -23.54 -9.59 -5.67
CA THR A 558 -22.42 -8.71 -6.01
C THR A 558 -22.85 -7.24 -6.00
N THR A 559 -22.05 -6.40 -5.36
CA THR A 559 -22.15 -4.93 -5.44
C THR A 559 -20.98 -4.42 -6.28
N VAL A 560 -21.26 -3.80 -7.41
CA VAL A 560 -20.24 -3.24 -8.31
C VAL A 560 -19.80 -1.87 -7.84
N ILE A 561 -18.50 -1.58 -7.91
CA ILE A 561 -17.94 -0.25 -7.71
C ILE A 561 -17.87 0.44 -9.07
N ALA A 562 -18.64 1.51 -9.26
CA ALA A 562 -18.68 2.21 -10.54
C ALA A 562 -17.36 2.93 -10.85
N PRO A 563 -16.90 2.92 -12.13
CA PRO A 563 -15.74 3.71 -12.55
C PRO A 563 -15.98 5.21 -12.28
N LYS A 564 -14.93 5.88 -11.78
CA LYS A 564 -15.01 7.31 -11.46
C LYS A 564 -14.19 8.16 -12.44
N ARG A 565 -14.89 8.98 -13.21
CA ARG A 565 -14.24 10.02 -14.01
C ARG A 565 -13.77 11.17 -13.13
N VAL A 566 -12.50 11.52 -13.24
CA VAL A 566 -11.86 12.58 -12.45
C VAL A 566 -11.92 13.92 -13.16
N ALA A 567 -11.59 13.93 -14.47
CA ALA A 567 -11.53 15.13 -15.28
C ALA A 567 -11.55 14.79 -16.78
N THR A 568 -11.65 15.85 -17.60
CA THR A 568 -11.31 15.81 -19.02
C THR A 568 -10.16 16.78 -19.26
N VAL A 569 -9.09 16.28 -19.87
CA VAL A 569 -7.95 17.12 -20.25
C VAL A 569 -8.37 18.03 -21.41
N PRO A 570 -8.10 19.34 -21.37
CA PRO A 570 -8.50 20.29 -22.41
C PRO A 570 -7.60 20.18 -23.66
N LEU A 571 -7.73 19.07 -24.39
CA LEU A 571 -6.95 18.80 -25.59
C LEU A 571 -7.74 19.17 -26.86
N ARG A 572 -7.13 19.93 -27.74
CA ARG A 572 -7.67 20.11 -29.10
C ARG A 572 -7.60 18.78 -29.86
N ARG A 573 -8.63 18.47 -30.65
CA ARG A 573 -8.73 17.20 -31.37
C ARG A 573 -7.58 16.96 -32.36
N ASP A 574 -7.19 18.02 -33.09
CA ASP A 574 -6.06 18.00 -34.02
C ASP A 574 -4.72 17.70 -33.32
N VAL A 575 -4.47 18.36 -32.18
CA VAL A 575 -3.29 18.11 -31.35
C VAL A 575 -3.25 16.67 -30.82
N LEU A 576 -4.39 16.17 -30.33
CA LEU A 576 -4.51 14.81 -29.84
C LEU A 576 -4.24 13.77 -30.96
N ALA A 577 -4.83 13.98 -32.14
CA ALA A 577 -4.59 13.12 -33.30
C ALA A 577 -3.11 13.13 -33.73
N TYR A 578 -2.50 14.31 -33.73
CA TYR A 578 -1.08 14.49 -34.04
C TYR A 578 -0.17 13.74 -33.06
N VAL A 579 -0.40 13.90 -31.76
CA VAL A 579 0.36 13.17 -30.72
C VAL A 579 0.19 11.67 -30.86
N ARG A 580 -1.03 11.19 -31.07
CA ARG A 580 -1.31 9.75 -31.25
C ARG A 580 -0.58 9.18 -32.48
N SER A 581 -0.58 9.90 -33.60
CA SER A 581 0.17 9.51 -34.80
C SER A 581 1.65 9.38 -34.52
N ALA A 582 2.26 10.39 -33.92
CA ALA A 582 3.68 10.37 -33.56
C ALA A 582 4.03 9.23 -32.61
N LEU A 583 3.20 8.95 -31.59
CA LEU A 583 3.40 7.84 -30.66
C LEU A 583 3.33 6.47 -31.36
N GLY A 584 2.51 6.31 -32.41
CA GLY A 584 2.46 5.11 -33.23
C GLY A 584 3.79 4.86 -33.94
N ASP A 585 4.44 5.91 -34.45
CA ASP A 585 5.72 5.79 -35.17
C ASP A 585 6.91 5.54 -34.24
N VAL A 586 6.80 5.84 -32.92
CA VAL A 586 7.84 5.51 -31.93
C VAL A 586 8.12 4.02 -31.87
N THR A 587 7.10 3.16 -32.04
CA THR A 587 7.21 1.69 -31.97
C THR A 587 7.54 1.03 -33.32
N ARG A 588 7.62 1.82 -34.41
CA ARG A 588 7.94 1.39 -35.75
C ARG A 588 9.42 1.56 -36.10
N PRO A 589 9.92 0.97 -37.18
CA PRO A 589 11.28 1.20 -37.65
C PRO A 589 11.61 2.68 -37.80
N GLY A 590 12.77 3.13 -37.31
CA GLY A 590 13.18 4.54 -37.27
C GLY A 590 12.64 5.34 -36.07
N GLY A 591 11.73 4.78 -35.24
CA GLY A 591 11.31 5.33 -33.96
C GLY A 591 12.22 4.92 -32.81
N SER A 592 12.18 5.66 -31.72
CA SER A 592 13.07 5.45 -30.55
C SER A 592 12.90 4.10 -29.84
N ALA A 593 11.82 3.36 -30.08
CA ALA A 593 11.57 2.02 -29.57
C ALA A 593 11.45 0.95 -30.68
N GLY A 594 11.63 1.29 -31.97
CA GLY A 594 11.40 0.39 -33.09
C GLY A 594 12.06 -0.97 -32.93
N THR A 595 13.32 -1.00 -32.49
CA THR A 595 14.07 -2.25 -32.25
C THR A 595 13.40 -3.16 -31.23
N ALA A 596 12.85 -2.59 -30.14
CA ALA A 596 12.20 -3.38 -29.11
C ALA A 596 10.91 -4.05 -29.59
N PHE A 597 10.23 -3.48 -30.59
CA PHE A 597 8.98 -3.98 -31.15
C PHE A 597 9.17 -4.72 -32.50
N THR A 598 10.39 -5.02 -32.90
CA THR A 598 10.66 -5.83 -34.09
C THR A 598 9.97 -7.20 -33.98
N GLY A 599 9.15 -7.56 -35.01
CA GLY A 599 8.37 -8.82 -35.01
C GLY A 599 7.08 -8.81 -34.15
N PHE A 600 6.75 -7.68 -33.53
CA PHE A 600 5.41 -7.53 -32.92
C PHE A 600 4.35 -7.35 -34.01
N PRO A 601 3.15 -7.95 -33.93
CA PRO A 601 2.14 -7.93 -35.00
C PRO A 601 1.41 -6.57 -35.09
N GLN A 602 2.15 -5.50 -35.46
CA GLN A 602 1.65 -4.11 -35.52
C GLN A 602 0.47 -3.92 -36.50
N ASP A 603 0.33 -4.79 -37.50
CA ASP A 603 -0.78 -4.72 -38.45
C ASP A 603 -2.11 -5.18 -37.83
N ARG A 604 -2.05 -6.12 -36.90
CA ARG A 604 -3.22 -6.67 -36.20
C ARG A 604 -3.50 -5.97 -34.86
N TYR A 605 -2.46 -5.53 -34.19
CA TYR A 605 -2.54 -4.88 -32.88
C TYR A 605 -1.56 -3.70 -32.84
N PRO A 606 -1.86 -2.58 -33.52
CA PRO A 606 -0.95 -1.45 -33.60
C PRO A 606 -0.75 -0.80 -32.23
N LEU A 607 0.50 -0.55 -31.86
CA LEU A 607 0.90 0.05 -30.60
C LEU A 607 1.38 1.49 -30.76
N ALA A 608 1.13 2.30 -29.76
CA ALA A 608 1.69 3.63 -29.60
C ALA A 608 2.40 3.74 -28.25
N GLY A 609 3.49 4.50 -28.19
CA GLY A 609 4.20 4.67 -26.93
C GLY A 609 5.34 5.65 -26.99
N LYS A 610 6.05 5.82 -25.89
CA LYS A 610 7.19 6.73 -25.75
C LYS A 610 8.23 6.15 -24.80
N THR A 611 9.48 6.20 -25.22
CA THR A 611 10.64 5.92 -24.38
C THR A 611 10.97 7.12 -23.47
N GLY A 612 11.50 6.83 -22.29
CA GLY A 612 12.07 7.82 -21.38
C GLY A 612 13.39 7.31 -20.78
N THR A 613 14.34 8.21 -20.64
CA THR A 613 15.62 7.97 -19.95
C THR A 613 15.82 9.15 -19.00
N GLY A 614 15.52 8.91 -17.70
CA GLY A 614 15.51 9.94 -16.68
C GLY A 614 16.84 10.05 -15.97
N GLU A 615 17.55 11.14 -16.16
CA GLU A 615 18.77 11.42 -15.44
C GLU A 615 18.45 11.81 -13.98
N VAL A 616 19.14 11.17 -13.04
CA VAL A 616 19.04 11.48 -11.62
C VAL A 616 20.44 11.77 -11.10
N PHE A 617 20.62 12.96 -10.56
CA PHE A 617 21.93 13.40 -10.09
C PHE A 617 22.55 12.41 -9.10
N GLY A 618 23.75 11.94 -9.41
CA GLY A 618 24.50 10.98 -8.58
C GLY A 618 24.00 9.54 -8.63
N LYS A 619 23.08 9.22 -9.55
CA LYS A 619 22.58 7.86 -9.78
C LYS A 619 22.64 7.55 -11.28
N GLN A 620 22.51 6.29 -11.61
CA GLN A 620 22.32 5.86 -12.99
C GLN A 620 20.90 6.26 -13.46
N ALA A 621 20.72 6.42 -14.77
CA ALA A 621 19.46 6.88 -15.34
C ALA A 621 18.31 5.90 -15.08
N THR A 622 17.09 6.41 -14.97
CA THR A 622 15.84 5.65 -14.83
C THR A 622 15.27 5.35 -16.21
N ALA A 623 15.02 4.08 -16.50
CA ALA A 623 14.45 3.63 -17.76
C ALA A 623 12.91 3.64 -17.69
N TRP A 624 12.27 4.27 -18.69
CA TRP A 624 10.81 4.31 -18.84
C TRP A 624 10.36 3.86 -20.22
N PHE A 625 9.23 3.19 -20.25
CA PHE A 625 8.40 3.14 -21.44
C PHE A 625 6.93 3.21 -21.01
N ALA A 626 6.17 4.07 -21.67
CA ALA A 626 4.73 4.19 -21.51
C ALA A 626 4.07 4.11 -22.89
N GLY A 627 3.04 3.28 -23.01
CA GLY A 627 2.35 3.10 -24.29
C GLY A 627 0.93 2.59 -24.10
N TYR A 628 0.22 2.46 -25.21
CA TYR A 628 -1.14 1.91 -25.22
C TYR A 628 -1.40 1.16 -26.53
N GLY A 629 -2.41 0.30 -26.51
CA GLY A 629 -2.84 -0.45 -27.69
C GLY A 629 -4.22 -1.12 -27.50
N PRO A 630 -4.84 -1.54 -28.64
CA PRO A 630 -4.47 -1.18 -30.00
C PRO A 630 -4.78 0.29 -30.29
N THR A 631 -4.08 0.95 -31.23
CA THR A 631 -4.31 2.39 -31.50
C THR A 631 -5.65 2.66 -32.18
N THR A 632 -6.20 1.70 -32.88
CA THR A 632 -7.49 1.80 -33.60
C THR A 632 -8.70 1.80 -32.64
N LYS A 633 -8.65 0.98 -31.58
CA LYS A 633 -9.66 0.91 -30.53
C LYS A 633 -8.94 0.71 -29.19
N PRO A 634 -8.39 1.79 -28.62
CA PRO A 634 -7.55 1.68 -27.44
C PRO A 634 -8.24 0.98 -26.29
N LYS A 635 -7.56 -0.02 -25.70
CA LYS A 635 -8.08 -0.81 -24.58
C LYS A 635 -7.17 -0.73 -23.37
N TYR A 636 -5.86 -0.92 -23.55
CA TYR A 636 -4.92 -0.93 -22.43
C TYR A 636 -3.81 0.09 -22.57
N ALA A 637 -3.54 0.82 -21.49
CA ALA A 637 -2.29 1.56 -21.30
C ALA A 637 -1.35 0.72 -20.44
N VAL A 638 -0.09 0.58 -20.89
CA VAL A 638 0.95 -0.20 -20.22
C VAL A 638 2.15 0.70 -19.95
N VAL A 639 2.57 0.77 -18.70
CA VAL A 639 3.72 1.59 -18.29
C VAL A 639 4.69 0.73 -17.51
N VAL A 640 5.98 0.86 -17.80
CA VAL A 640 7.09 0.23 -17.07
C VAL A 640 8.12 1.28 -16.72
N VAL A 641 8.59 1.25 -15.48
CA VAL A 641 9.73 2.03 -14.98
C VAL A 641 10.74 1.11 -14.31
N VAL A 642 12.03 1.34 -14.57
CA VAL A 642 13.13 0.67 -13.86
C VAL A 642 14.08 1.75 -13.33
N GLY A 643 14.09 1.92 -12.02
CA GLY A 643 14.99 2.86 -11.34
C GLY A 643 16.45 2.42 -11.53
N GLN A 644 17.31 3.36 -11.93
CA GLN A 644 18.70 3.07 -12.26
C GLN A 644 18.85 1.95 -13.31
N GLY A 645 17.84 1.83 -14.21
CA GLY A 645 17.78 0.82 -15.26
C GLY A 645 18.36 1.27 -16.61
N GLY A 646 18.93 2.47 -16.69
CA GLY A 646 19.57 2.99 -17.89
C GLY A 646 18.58 3.45 -18.97
N SER A 647 18.68 2.92 -20.18
CA SER A 647 17.90 3.35 -21.33
C SER A 647 16.50 2.74 -21.37
N GLY A 648 15.49 3.59 -21.56
CA GLY A 648 14.10 3.16 -21.74
C GLY A 648 13.90 2.24 -22.95
N SER A 649 14.58 2.50 -24.06
CA SER A 649 14.49 1.67 -25.27
C SER A 649 15.07 0.26 -25.10
N LYS A 650 16.13 0.11 -24.27
CA LYS A 650 16.83 -1.16 -24.07
C LYS A 650 16.25 -2.01 -22.91
N VAL A 651 15.59 -1.38 -21.94
CA VAL A 651 15.14 -2.06 -20.72
C VAL A 651 13.62 -2.03 -20.56
N ALA A 652 13.00 -0.85 -20.55
CA ALA A 652 11.56 -0.74 -20.29
C ALA A 652 10.68 -1.09 -21.51
N ALA A 653 11.08 -0.71 -22.72
CA ALA A 653 10.32 -1.00 -23.93
C ALA A 653 10.19 -2.52 -24.22
N PRO A 654 11.26 -3.35 -24.10
CA PRO A 654 11.12 -4.81 -24.20
C PRO A 654 10.16 -5.42 -23.17
N ALA A 655 10.13 -4.89 -21.94
CA ALA A 655 9.21 -5.37 -20.92
C ALA A 655 7.74 -5.03 -21.26
N VAL A 656 7.49 -3.81 -21.76
CA VAL A 656 6.13 -3.43 -22.23
C VAL A 656 5.70 -4.28 -23.41
N ARG A 657 6.59 -4.56 -24.35
CA ARG A 657 6.32 -5.50 -25.44
C ARG A 657 5.89 -6.86 -24.89
N GLN A 658 6.64 -7.46 -23.95
CA GLN A 658 6.28 -8.75 -23.36
C GLN A 658 4.92 -8.73 -22.68
N ILE A 659 4.54 -7.62 -22.06
CA ILE A 659 3.20 -7.45 -21.46
C ILE A 659 2.11 -7.40 -22.54
N PHE A 660 2.34 -6.71 -23.68
CA PHE A 660 1.40 -6.73 -24.80
C PHE A 660 1.35 -8.11 -25.50
N ASP A 661 2.48 -8.82 -25.61
CA ASP A 661 2.48 -10.22 -26.07
C ASP A 661 1.62 -11.12 -25.15
N ALA A 662 1.66 -10.87 -23.83
CA ALA A 662 0.83 -11.57 -22.87
C ALA A 662 -0.67 -11.22 -23.00
N ILE A 663 -1.00 -9.95 -23.22
CA ILE A 663 -2.38 -9.49 -23.49
C ILE A 663 -2.95 -10.22 -24.73
N LEU A 664 -2.17 -10.27 -25.82
CA LEU A 664 -2.57 -10.99 -27.03
C LEU A 664 -2.73 -12.49 -26.82
N ALA A 665 -1.80 -13.13 -26.11
CA ALA A 665 -1.84 -14.56 -25.82
C ALA A 665 -2.99 -14.97 -24.92
N LEU A 666 -3.48 -14.07 -24.05
CA LEU A 666 -4.62 -14.29 -23.18
C LEU A 666 -5.96 -13.88 -23.81
N GLY A 667 -5.96 -13.28 -25.01
CA GLY A 667 -7.17 -12.81 -25.67
C GLY A 667 -7.85 -11.61 -25.00
N LEU A 668 -7.10 -10.80 -24.27
CA LEU A 668 -7.58 -9.66 -23.47
C LEU A 668 -7.78 -8.39 -24.30
#